data_a9130db30e3a8a6f47dbb6c53caebfe8
#
_entry.id   a9130db30e3a8a6f47dbb6c53caebfe8
#
_cell.length_a   1.000
_cell.length_b   1.000
_cell.length_c   1.000
_cell.angle_alpha   90.00
_cell.angle_beta   90.00
_cell.angle_gamma   90.00
#
_symmetry.space_group_name_H-M   'P 1'
#
loop_
_entity.id
_entity.type
_entity.pdbx_description
1 polymer ?
#
loop_
_entity_poly.entity_id
_entity_poly.type
_entity_poly.pdbx_seq_one_letter_code
_entity_poly.pdbx_strand_id
1 'polypeptide(L)'
;MNIPRQPFVGLALMAALGIVVADFFPIAVFRWWFAAVAFALLAIPLCCWPNLGSTYLLVGCGFFLLHNLQIGDTAGLQLAVNLSDRPRVVNAVGFVTSEPKVAPNGFASFLFKLESIEFEGKTRATHATLLVRWRGNPEFGDELKLFGIAEPIAPPRNPGEFDMRSYLARQDVRRSLFVRYPEDGVSIRKGGGNPILQAAQKSRAWMQTAICRGLDDSPQVQNFLSGIALGLRHQTPEDIEEPFQQTGTLHLFAVAGLHVGIVARLLWVLAMVARLSRKWATALIIPLLLFYAAITGLHVSSIRAAVMSSILLGGFFFERKVFALNSLAAAAFFLLCWNTNEFFSTGFQLSFAVVGGIILLADPLSGWLRPIGAPDPFLPRRLVSGLRRMIGVGYEWICRGGSVSLAAWLGSLPLIIWYFHLVTPSSLFANLVVVPIAFFILAIALLSLVVAPIASGLSLIFNNANWTLATAVIAFIQWFAQVPGSHYYVAEPGWPKKLPAKITVLDVGAGAAVHVRASRADWLLDCGSGRDYERVLRSYLHGAGINRITGLLLTHGDSLHLGGTENLLRDFVPHVLIDNSATDRSTVHRRIREIFRTHRLNLLTLKAGENFPISSDVSGRILFPPADFTAASADDQAFVVQLSIKTTKILFVSDSGCATEKSLLASRSDLRSDVLVKGQHHSGNSGSDVFLDAVRPRLIVATSRDFPQQERISDEWAEQVRARDIKLFRQDETGAVELEFGEREWQARAYLTGEIFRSANR
;
A
#
# COMPACT_ATOMS: atom_id res chain seq x y z
N MET A 1 21.97 27.66 -29.62
CA MET A 1 22.17 27.09 -28.28
C MET A 1 22.71 25.69 -28.45
N ASN A 2 23.99 25.43 -28.12
CA ASN A 2 24.52 24.08 -28.10
C ASN A 2 23.89 23.33 -26.91
N ILE A 3 22.95 22.43 -27.20
CA ILE A 3 22.38 21.56 -26.15
C ILE A 3 23.55 20.71 -25.60
N PRO A 4 23.81 20.77 -24.28
CA PRO A 4 24.89 19.97 -23.69
C PRO A 4 24.61 18.48 -23.99
N ARG A 5 25.65 17.75 -24.43
CA ARG A 5 25.52 16.30 -24.62
C ARG A 5 25.22 15.64 -23.28
N GLN A 6 24.01 15.01 -23.18
CA GLN A 6 23.55 14.31 -21.98
C GLN A 6 23.45 12.79 -22.28
N PRO A 7 24.58 12.07 -22.38
CA PRO A 7 24.59 10.69 -22.89
C PRO A 7 23.80 9.73 -21.99
N PHE A 8 23.82 9.91 -20.67
CA PHE A 8 23.12 9.01 -19.77
C PHE A 8 21.61 9.03 -19.89
N VAL A 9 21.00 10.12 -20.41
CA VAL A 9 19.55 10.17 -20.63
C VAL A 9 19.14 9.11 -21.66
N GLY A 10 19.83 9.05 -22.80
CA GLY A 10 19.55 8.03 -23.82
C GLY A 10 19.88 6.62 -23.34
N LEU A 11 21.01 6.45 -22.62
CA LEU A 11 21.41 5.15 -22.08
C LEU A 11 20.36 4.61 -21.06
N ALA A 12 19.90 5.45 -20.14
CA ALA A 12 18.88 5.06 -19.16
C ALA A 12 17.52 4.74 -19.80
N LEU A 13 17.11 5.51 -20.81
CA LEU A 13 15.87 5.24 -21.55
C LEU A 13 15.95 3.90 -22.31
N MET A 14 17.08 3.61 -22.95
CA MET A 14 17.27 2.34 -23.65
C MET A 14 17.41 1.16 -22.69
N ALA A 15 18.04 1.37 -21.54
CA ALA A 15 18.05 0.38 -20.46
C ALA A 15 16.63 0.05 -19.97
N ALA A 16 15.82 1.07 -19.70
CA ALA A 16 14.42 0.91 -19.31
C ALA A 16 13.61 0.18 -20.39
N LEU A 17 13.76 0.56 -21.65
CA LEU A 17 13.10 -0.11 -22.77
C LEU A 17 13.49 -1.59 -22.86
N GLY A 18 14.79 -1.91 -22.77
CA GLY A 18 15.28 -3.29 -22.77
C GLY A 18 14.68 -4.13 -21.65
N ILE A 19 14.59 -3.57 -20.43
CA ILE A 19 13.99 -4.23 -19.25
C ILE A 19 12.48 -4.48 -19.50
N VAL A 20 11.73 -3.47 -19.98
CA VAL A 20 10.29 -3.60 -20.24
C VAL A 20 10.03 -4.67 -21.30
N VAL A 21 10.78 -4.65 -22.40
CA VAL A 21 10.63 -5.66 -23.45
C VAL A 21 10.95 -7.06 -22.92
N ALA A 22 11.96 -7.20 -22.04
CA ALA A 22 12.30 -8.48 -21.43
C ALA A 22 11.22 -9.01 -20.48
N ASP A 23 10.55 -8.13 -19.76
CA ASP A 23 9.45 -8.51 -18.85
C ASP A 23 8.20 -9.00 -19.60
N PHE A 24 7.91 -8.40 -20.78
CA PHE A 24 6.82 -8.87 -21.65
C PHE A 24 7.17 -10.11 -22.47
N PHE A 25 8.45 -10.31 -22.80
CA PHE A 25 8.92 -11.41 -23.63
C PHE A 25 10.05 -12.17 -22.92
N PRO A 26 9.75 -12.90 -21.82
CA PRO A 26 10.78 -13.64 -21.09
C PRO A 26 11.32 -14.80 -21.92
N ILE A 27 12.63 -14.93 -22.00
CA ILE A 27 13.30 -16.02 -22.69
C ILE A 27 13.45 -17.21 -21.74
N ALA A 28 13.08 -18.42 -22.20
CA ALA A 28 13.32 -19.63 -21.43
C ALA A 28 14.83 -19.82 -21.18
N VAL A 29 15.19 -20.30 -19.96
CA VAL A 29 16.57 -20.38 -19.46
C VAL A 29 17.56 -21.01 -20.45
N PHE A 30 17.17 -22.08 -21.16
CA PHE A 30 18.06 -22.73 -22.12
C PHE A 30 18.23 -21.92 -23.43
N ARG A 31 17.39 -20.97 -23.78
CA ARG A 31 17.45 -20.14 -24.99
C ARG A 31 18.31 -18.90 -24.84
N TRP A 32 18.67 -18.52 -23.61
CA TRP A 32 19.43 -17.31 -23.39
C TRP A 32 20.88 -17.42 -23.94
N TRP A 33 21.43 -18.63 -24.07
CA TRP A 33 22.69 -18.85 -24.76
C TRP A 33 22.67 -18.36 -26.19
N PHE A 34 21.59 -18.67 -26.94
CA PHE A 34 21.42 -18.17 -28.28
C PHE A 34 21.27 -16.64 -28.31
N ALA A 35 20.55 -16.07 -27.36
CA ALA A 35 20.42 -14.62 -27.22
C ALA A 35 21.75 -13.95 -26.87
N ALA A 36 22.56 -14.55 -26.00
CA ALA A 36 23.90 -14.07 -25.67
C ALA A 36 24.87 -14.14 -26.86
N VAL A 37 24.81 -15.22 -27.64
CA VAL A 37 25.60 -15.38 -28.87
C VAL A 37 25.14 -14.36 -29.92
N ALA A 38 23.84 -14.19 -30.13
CA ALA A 38 23.30 -13.18 -31.04
C ALA A 38 23.70 -11.77 -30.62
N PHE A 39 23.68 -11.46 -29.33
CA PHE A 39 24.15 -10.20 -28.76
C PHE A 39 25.64 -10.00 -29.02
N ALA A 40 26.46 -11.01 -28.78
CA ALA A 40 27.92 -10.94 -29.04
C ALA A 40 28.21 -10.70 -30.54
N LEU A 41 27.49 -11.37 -31.43
CA LEU A 41 27.60 -11.19 -32.90
C LEU A 41 27.16 -9.80 -33.36
N LEU A 42 26.15 -9.21 -32.69
CA LEU A 42 25.69 -7.83 -32.96
C LEU A 42 26.66 -6.80 -32.34
N ALA A 43 27.27 -7.10 -31.21
CA ALA A 43 28.17 -6.20 -30.52
C ALA A 43 29.47 -5.96 -31.31
N ILE A 44 30.01 -6.99 -32.00
CA ILE A 44 31.27 -6.92 -32.78
C ILE A 44 31.19 -5.83 -33.88
N PRO A 45 30.23 -5.86 -34.83
CA PRO A 45 30.14 -4.81 -35.83
C PRO A 45 29.75 -3.45 -35.29
N LEU A 46 28.97 -3.39 -34.18
CA LEU A 46 28.59 -2.15 -33.53
C LEU A 46 29.80 -1.46 -32.80
N CYS A 47 30.74 -2.25 -32.28
CA CYS A 47 31.99 -1.74 -31.75
C CYS A 47 32.95 -1.24 -32.85
N CYS A 48 32.92 -1.87 -34.03
CA CYS A 48 33.75 -1.46 -35.17
C CYS A 48 33.31 -0.14 -35.80
N TRP A 49 31.99 0.17 -35.75
CA TRP A 49 31.41 1.43 -36.22
C TRP A 49 30.56 2.11 -35.15
N PRO A 50 31.19 2.68 -34.10
CA PRO A 50 30.46 3.28 -33.00
C PRO A 50 29.74 4.57 -33.44
N ASN A 51 28.45 4.48 -33.64
CA ASN A 51 27.60 5.65 -33.70
C ASN A 51 26.66 5.69 -32.49
N LEU A 52 26.03 6.83 -32.24
CA LEU A 52 25.21 7.02 -31.05
C LEU A 52 24.03 6.05 -31.00
N GLY A 53 23.42 5.77 -32.16
CA GLY A 53 22.28 4.85 -32.28
C GLY A 53 22.66 3.40 -31.97
N SER A 54 23.80 2.94 -32.47
CA SER A 54 24.29 1.59 -32.22
C SER A 54 24.63 1.36 -30.74
N THR A 55 25.24 2.35 -30.08
CA THR A 55 25.51 2.29 -28.63
C THR A 55 24.22 2.18 -27.81
N TYR A 56 23.19 2.93 -28.16
CA TYR A 56 21.89 2.86 -27.47
C TYR A 56 21.21 1.50 -27.68
N LEU A 57 21.22 0.96 -28.90
CA LEU A 57 20.66 -0.36 -29.20
C LEU A 57 21.41 -1.45 -28.40
N LEU A 58 22.74 -1.39 -28.36
CA LEU A 58 23.57 -2.33 -27.59
C LEU A 58 23.21 -2.33 -26.10
N VAL A 59 23.00 -1.13 -25.51
CA VAL A 59 22.58 -0.99 -24.12
C VAL A 59 21.18 -1.59 -23.91
N GLY A 60 20.23 -1.32 -24.80
CA GLY A 60 18.89 -1.92 -24.72
C GLY A 60 18.92 -3.45 -24.75
N CYS A 61 19.68 -4.03 -25.70
CA CYS A 61 19.88 -5.49 -25.77
C CYS A 61 20.59 -6.04 -24.55
N GLY A 62 21.61 -5.31 -24.03
CA GLY A 62 22.33 -5.71 -22.81
C GLY A 62 21.41 -5.78 -21.58
N PHE A 63 20.54 -4.78 -21.40
CA PHE A 63 19.59 -4.78 -20.30
C PHE A 63 18.45 -5.79 -20.49
N PHE A 64 18.05 -6.05 -21.72
CA PHE A 64 17.13 -7.15 -22.04
C PHE A 64 17.69 -8.50 -21.56
N LEU A 65 18.95 -8.79 -21.88
CA LEU A 65 19.60 -10.01 -21.43
C LEU A 65 19.83 -10.03 -19.91
N LEU A 66 20.31 -8.91 -19.34
CA LEU A 66 20.55 -8.80 -17.89
C LEU A 66 19.27 -9.05 -17.10
N HIS A 67 18.14 -8.50 -17.54
CA HIS A 67 16.86 -8.72 -16.88
C HIS A 67 16.45 -10.18 -16.93
N ASN A 68 16.51 -10.82 -18.09
CA ASN A 68 16.21 -12.25 -18.22
C ASN A 68 17.12 -13.14 -17.35
N LEU A 69 18.40 -12.79 -17.20
CA LEU A 69 19.32 -13.50 -16.31
C LEU A 69 18.95 -13.33 -14.82
N GLN A 70 18.51 -12.13 -14.43
CA GLN A 70 18.15 -11.85 -13.04
C GLN A 70 16.81 -12.46 -12.61
N ILE A 71 15.88 -12.72 -13.52
CA ILE A 71 14.56 -13.28 -13.20
C ILE A 71 14.43 -14.77 -13.54
N GLY A 72 15.31 -15.33 -14.40
CA GLY A 72 15.10 -16.64 -15.04
C GLY A 72 15.25 -17.82 -14.10
N ASP A 73 16.41 -18.00 -13.49
CA ASP A 73 16.74 -19.16 -12.64
C ASP A 73 17.21 -18.71 -11.26
N THR A 74 16.25 -18.21 -10.47
CA THR A 74 16.53 -17.66 -9.14
C THR A 74 16.39 -18.73 -8.06
N ALA A 75 17.11 -18.55 -6.94
CA ALA A 75 17.05 -19.46 -5.81
C ALA A 75 15.63 -19.57 -5.22
N GLY A 76 14.86 -18.46 -5.21
CA GLY A 76 13.48 -18.46 -4.77
C GLY A 76 12.55 -19.25 -5.69
N LEU A 77 12.78 -19.20 -7.03
CA LEU A 77 12.03 -19.97 -8.00
C LEU A 77 12.32 -21.48 -7.86
N GLN A 78 13.60 -21.84 -7.75
CA GLN A 78 14.02 -23.23 -7.53
C GLN A 78 13.42 -23.79 -6.22
N LEU A 79 13.44 -23.01 -5.14
CA LEU A 79 12.82 -23.39 -3.87
C LEU A 79 11.30 -23.59 -4.02
N ALA A 80 10.64 -22.69 -4.76
CA ALA A 80 9.20 -22.76 -4.99
C ALA A 80 8.81 -24.04 -5.75
N VAL A 81 9.59 -24.43 -6.76
CA VAL A 81 9.39 -25.68 -7.51
C VAL A 81 9.62 -26.90 -6.61
N ASN A 82 10.67 -26.88 -5.78
CA ASN A 82 11.01 -27.99 -4.90
C ASN A 82 9.97 -28.23 -3.79
N LEU A 83 9.38 -27.17 -3.24
CA LEU A 83 8.37 -27.27 -2.16
C LEU A 83 6.96 -27.56 -2.69
N SER A 84 6.71 -27.45 -4.00
CA SER A 84 5.37 -27.53 -4.59
C SER A 84 4.39 -26.48 -4.03
N ASP A 85 3.12 -26.52 -4.48
CA ASP A 85 2.11 -25.53 -4.03
C ASP A 85 1.32 -25.97 -2.78
N ARG A 86 1.69 -27.09 -2.15
CA ARG A 86 1.06 -27.55 -0.91
C ARG A 86 1.85 -27.06 0.31
N PRO A 87 1.18 -26.71 1.42
CA PRO A 87 1.85 -26.43 2.67
C PRO A 87 2.74 -27.60 3.10
N ARG A 88 3.98 -27.33 3.51
CA ARG A 88 4.94 -28.34 3.96
C ARG A 88 5.61 -27.95 5.25
N VAL A 89 5.77 -28.91 6.14
CA VAL A 89 6.56 -28.74 7.36
C VAL A 89 8.04 -28.73 6.99
N VAL A 90 8.78 -27.73 7.47
CA VAL A 90 10.20 -27.54 7.16
C VAL A 90 11.00 -27.10 8.40
N ASN A 91 12.28 -27.48 8.42
CA ASN A 91 13.30 -26.87 9.28
C ASN A 91 14.16 -25.94 8.41
N ALA A 92 14.21 -24.67 8.75
CA ALA A 92 14.94 -23.64 8.00
C ALA A 92 16.06 -23.04 8.84
N VAL A 93 17.27 -22.96 8.31
CA VAL A 93 18.41 -22.29 8.93
C VAL A 93 18.85 -21.16 8.04
N GLY A 94 19.12 -19.99 8.61
CA GLY A 94 19.53 -18.80 7.83
C GLY A 94 19.60 -17.54 8.66
N PHE A 95 19.56 -16.38 7.97
CA PHE A 95 19.74 -15.06 8.55
C PHE A 95 18.52 -14.15 8.33
N VAL A 96 18.24 -13.32 9.34
CA VAL A 96 17.26 -12.22 9.22
C VAL A 96 17.86 -11.10 8.37
N THR A 97 17.25 -10.81 7.22
CA THR A 97 17.78 -9.84 6.23
C THR A 97 16.94 -8.57 6.10
N SER A 98 15.79 -8.50 6.75
CA SER A 98 15.00 -7.28 6.87
C SER A 98 14.73 -6.96 8.33
N GLU A 99 14.41 -5.70 8.62
CA GLU A 99 13.97 -5.30 9.95
C GLU A 99 12.63 -5.98 10.29
N PRO A 100 12.53 -6.69 11.44
CA PRO A 100 11.30 -7.34 11.84
C PRO A 100 10.19 -6.33 12.15
N LYS A 101 9.01 -6.55 11.59
CA LYS A 101 7.81 -5.75 11.86
C LYS A 101 6.89 -6.55 12.78
N VAL A 102 6.71 -6.06 14.00
CA VAL A 102 5.84 -6.72 14.98
C VAL A 102 4.41 -6.22 14.79
N ALA A 103 3.50 -7.13 14.50
CA ALA A 103 2.08 -6.84 14.41
C ALA A 103 1.42 -6.80 15.81
N PRO A 104 0.26 -6.14 15.99
CA PRO A 104 -0.45 -6.07 17.29
C PRO A 104 -0.77 -7.43 17.91
N ASN A 105 -0.85 -8.49 17.10
CA ASN A 105 -1.06 -9.87 17.56
C ASN A 105 0.23 -10.58 18.03
N GLY A 106 1.35 -9.86 18.13
CA GLY A 106 2.63 -10.35 18.60
C GLY A 106 3.46 -11.16 17.61
N PHE A 107 3.01 -11.29 16.34
CA PHE A 107 3.83 -11.89 15.30
C PHE A 107 4.81 -10.90 14.69
N ALA A 108 6.09 -11.24 14.69
CA ALA A 108 7.12 -10.56 13.92
C ALA A 108 7.12 -11.08 12.47
N SER A 109 7.12 -10.17 11.50
CA SER A 109 7.20 -10.48 10.07
C SER A 109 8.52 -9.93 9.50
N PHE A 110 9.32 -10.79 8.85
CA PHE A 110 10.64 -10.42 8.33
C PHE A 110 11.07 -11.27 7.15
N LEU A 111 12.03 -10.79 6.37
CA LEU A 111 12.68 -11.56 5.32
C LEU A 111 13.83 -12.37 5.90
N PHE A 112 13.87 -13.65 5.54
CA PHE A 112 14.80 -14.63 6.05
C PHE A 112 15.54 -15.30 4.91
N LYS A 113 16.85 -15.07 4.81
CA LYS A 113 17.69 -15.65 3.78
C LYS A 113 18.21 -17.00 4.27
N LEU A 114 17.85 -18.04 3.57
CA LEU A 114 18.23 -19.42 3.89
C LEU A 114 19.72 -19.67 3.64
N GLU A 115 20.32 -20.50 4.48
CA GLU A 115 21.52 -21.26 4.22
C GLU A 115 21.21 -22.71 3.90
N SER A 116 20.24 -23.26 4.63
CA SER A 116 19.75 -24.62 4.40
C SER A 116 18.28 -24.73 4.77
N ILE A 117 17.60 -25.67 4.12
CA ILE A 117 16.24 -26.04 4.41
C ILE A 117 16.13 -27.57 4.40
N GLU A 118 15.44 -28.11 5.39
CA GLU A 118 15.16 -29.53 5.52
C GLU A 118 13.67 -29.77 5.36
N PHE A 119 13.30 -30.67 4.45
CA PHE A 119 11.93 -31.15 4.26
C PHE A 119 11.97 -32.60 3.75
N GLU A 120 10.99 -33.39 4.13
CA GLU A 120 10.91 -34.83 3.79
C GLU A 120 12.19 -35.60 4.15
N GLY A 121 12.87 -35.22 5.26
CA GLY A 121 14.11 -35.86 5.72
C GLY A 121 15.36 -35.57 4.86
N LYS A 122 15.28 -34.61 3.92
CA LYS A 122 16.40 -34.19 3.07
C LYS A 122 16.78 -32.74 3.34
N THR A 123 18.01 -32.51 3.74
CA THR A 123 18.58 -31.17 3.88
C THR A 123 19.16 -30.71 2.55
N ARG A 124 18.80 -29.51 2.13
CA ARG A 124 19.30 -28.86 0.92
C ARG A 124 19.90 -27.49 1.26
N ALA A 125 21.09 -27.22 0.81
CA ALA A 125 21.66 -25.89 0.86
C ALA A 125 20.98 -24.99 -0.19
N THR A 126 20.57 -23.79 0.21
CA THR A 126 19.92 -22.83 -0.69
C THR A 126 20.14 -21.41 -0.16
N HIS A 127 20.16 -20.43 -1.07
CA HIS A 127 20.25 -19.02 -0.73
C HIS A 127 18.95 -18.25 -1.00
N ALA A 128 17.83 -18.98 -1.08
CA ALA A 128 16.50 -18.38 -1.28
C ALA A 128 16.09 -17.54 -0.07
N THR A 129 15.20 -16.59 -0.29
CA THR A 129 14.63 -15.77 0.78
C THR A 129 13.17 -16.14 1.01
N LEU A 130 12.78 -16.27 2.28
CA LEU A 130 11.41 -16.51 2.71
C LEU A 130 10.83 -15.29 3.43
N LEU A 131 9.51 -15.12 3.36
CA LEU A 131 8.77 -14.24 4.27
C LEU A 131 8.41 -15.03 5.51
N VAL A 132 9.01 -14.72 6.66
CA VAL A 132 8.75 -15.43 7.92
C VAL A 132 7.74 -14.67 8.76
N ARG A 133 6.83 -15.39 9.42
CA ARG A 133 5.96 -14.91 10.49
C ARG A 133 6.17 -15.77 11.72
N TRP A 134 6.67 -15.17 12.78
CA TRP A 134 7.03 -15.86 14.03
C TRP A 134 6.69 -15.03 15.27
N ARG A 135 6.24 -15.67 16.34
CA ARG A 135 5.99 -15.05 17.65
C ARG A 135 7.24 -14.89 18.53
N GLY A 136 8.42 -14.89 17.94
CA GLY A 136 9.66 -14.63 18.64
C GLY A 136 10.06 -13.16 18.60
N ASN A 137 11.27 -12.88 19.10
CA ASN A 137 11.86 -11.56 19.10
C ASN A 137 13.16 -11.54 18.27
N PRO A 138 13.07 -11.71 16.93
CA PRO A 138 14.24 -11.69 16.08
C PRO A 138 14.78 -10.26 15.93
N GLU A 139 16.10 -10.16 15.78
CA GLU A 139 16.76 -8.94 15.37
C GLU A 139 17.39 -9.12 13.97
N PHE A 140 17.57 -8.00 13.29
CA PHE A 140 18.24 -8.03 11.99
C PHE A 140 19.67 -8.62 12.12
N GLY A 141 20.03 -9.53 11.23
CA GLY A 141 21.33 -10.21 11.24
C GLY A 141 21.41 -11.41 12.17
N ASP A 142 20.36 -11.75 12.89
CA ASP A 142 20.31 -12.96 13.69
C ASP A 142 20.32 -14.19 12.80
N GLU A 143 21.11 -15.17 13.18
CA GLU A 143 21.10 -16.52 12.62
C GLU A 143 20.12 -17.37 13.42
N LEU A 144 19.08 -17.85 12.74
CA LEU A 144 18.00 -18.57 13.37
C LEU A 144 17.82 -19.96 12.76
N LYS A 145 17.39 -20.91 13.60
CA LYS A 145 16.80 -22.16 13.17
C LYS A 145 15.31 -22.11 13.46
N LEU A 146 14.49 -22.26 12.44
CA LEU A 146 13.04 -22.10 12.50
C LEU A 146 12.36 -23.39 12.03
N PHE A 147 11.43 -23.88 12.85
CA PHE A 147 10.54 -24.99 12.50
C PHE A 147 9.15 -24.44 12.22
N GLY A 148 8.59 -24.75 11.04
CA GLY A 148 7.29 -24.21 10.68
C GLY A 148 6.73 -24.76 9.38
N ILE A 149 5.66 -24.14 8.92
CA ILE A 149 4.97 -24.51 7.69
C ILE A 149 5.33 -23.54 6.59
N ALA A 150 5.99 -24.05 5.55
CA ALA A 150 6.26 -23.29 4.33
C ALA A 150 5.07 -23.41 3.37
N GLU A 151 4.56 -22.29 2.89
CA GLU A 151 3.38 -22.19 2.04
C GLU A 151 3.56 -21.15 0.92
N PRO A 152 2.82 -21.26 -0.19
CA PRO A 152 2.78 -20.22 -1.20
C PRO A 152 2.27 -18.89 -0.61
N ILE A 153 2.78 -17.77 -1.10
CA ILE A 153 2.22 -16.47 -0.75
C ILE A 153 0.87 -16.32 -1.43
N ALA A 154 -0.17 -16.03 -0.63
CA ALA A 154 -1.53 -15.93 -1.13
C ALA A 154 -1.67 -14.75 -2.13
N PRO A 155 -2.37 -14.93 -3.25
CA PRO A 155 -2.74 -13.86 -4.16
C PRO A 155 -3.78 -12.94 -3.53
N PRO A 156 -4.00 -11.72 -4.07
CA PRO A 156 -5.12 -10.88 -3.65
C PRO A 156 -6.45 -11.56 -3.97
N ARG A 157 -7.38 -11.47 -3.05
CA ARG A 157 -8.70 -12.12 -3.16
C ARG A 157 -9.82 -11.12 -3.47
N ASN A 158 -9.52 -9.82 -3.37
CA ASN A 158 -10.45 -8.73 -3.57
C ASN A 158 -9.91 -7.67 -4.55
N PRO A 159 -10.77 -6.99 -5.31
CA PRO A 159 -10.39 -5.81 -6.07
C PRO A 159 -9.79 -4.75 -5.15
N GLY A 160 -8.73 -4.08 -5.58
CA GLY A 160 -8.05 -3.04 -4.78
C GLY A 160 -7.19 -3.56 -3.62
N GLU A 161 -7.15 -4.86 -3.37
CA GLU A 161 -6.24 -5.47 -2.39
C GLU A 161 -4.81 -5.46 -2.93
N PHE A 162 -3.83 -5.14 -2.05
CA PHE A 162 -2.43 -5.11 -2.44
C PHE A 162 -1.91 -6.50 -2.81
N ASP A 163 -1.35 -6.66 -4.02
CA ASP A 163 -0.77 -7.92 -4.47
C ASP A 163 0.63 -8.15 -3.86
N MET A 164 0.62 -8.68 -2.62
CA MET A 164 1.83 -9.06 -1.89
C MET A 164 2.63 -10.15 -2.61
N ARG A 165 1.95 -11.07 -3.31
CA ARG A 165 2.58 -12.17 -4.05
C ARG A 165 3.45 -11.63 -5.19
N SER A 166 2.89 -10.77 -6.04
CA SER A 166 3.62 -10.16 -7.15
C SER A 166 4.73 -9.22 -6.66
N TYR A 167 4.48 -8.45 -5.60
CA TYR A 167 5.47 -7.56 -5.00
C TYR A 167 6.69 -8.33 -4.47
N LEU A 168 6.47 -9.41 -3.72
CA LEU A 168 7.55 -10.22 -3.16
C LEU A 168 8.23 -11.10 -4.22
N ALA A 169 7.48 -11.55 -5.24
CA ALA A 169 8.05 -12.30 -6.37
C ALA A 169 9.11 -11.48 -7.14
N ARG A 170 8.95 -10.16 -7.24
CA ARG A 170 9.96 -9.25 -7.81
C ARG A 170 11.25 -9.19 -6.97
N GLN A 171 11.17 -9.55 -5.68
CA GLN A 171 12.31 -9.65 -4.76
C GLN A 171 12.83 -11.08 -4.62
N ASP A 172 12.38 -11.99 -5.49
CA ASP A 172 12.66 -13.43 -5.44
C ASP A 172 12.18 -14.13 -4.17
N VAL A 173 11.17 -13.58 -3.49
CA VAL A 173 10.52 -14.18 -2.32
C VAL A 173 9.21 -14.80 -2.77
N ARG A 174 9.15 -16.14 -2.82
CA ARG A 174 8.02 -16.88 -3.41
C ARG A 174 7.29 -17.78 -2.43
N ARG A 175 7.83 -17.92 -1.22
CA ARG A 175 7.24 -18.75 -0.15
C ARG A 175 7.23 -17.97 1.16
N SER A 176 6.22 -18.21 1.98
CA SER A 176 6.16 -17.78 3.35
C SER A 176 6.42 -18.96 4.29
N LEU A 177 6.99 -18.67 5.46
CA LEU A 177 7.19 -19.63 6.55
C LEU A 177 6.41 -19.15 7.77
N PHE A 178 5.41 -19.92 8.16
CA PHE A 178 4.64 -19.64 9.37
C PHE A 178 5.17 -20.48 10.53
N VAL A 179 5.71 -19.81 11.54
CA VAL A 179 6.22 -20.40 12.78
C VAL A 179 5.22 -20.11 13.89
N ARG A 180 4.53 -21.15 14.35
CA ARG A 180 3.35 -20.99 15.20
C ARG A 180 3.70 -20.62 16.64
N TYR A 181 4.68 -21.30 17.22
CA TYR A 181 5.05 -21.12 18.62
C TYR A 181 6.40 -20.42 18.76
N PRO A 182 6.61 -19.66 19.86
CA PRO A 182 7.92 -19.03 20.12
C PRO A 182 9.05 -20.06 20.21
N GLU A 183 8.80 -21.26 20.73
CA GLU A 183 9.75 -22.33 20.95
C GLU A 183 10.22 -23.01 19.65
N ASP A 184 9.44 -22.88 18.57
CA ASP A 184 9.79 -23.41 17.24
C ASP A 184 10.90 -22.63 16.54
N GLY A 185 11.36 -21.54 17.16
CA GLY A 185 12.48 -20.74 16.69
C GLY A 185 13.60 -20.67 17.72
N VAL A 186 14.82 -21.01 17.29
CA VAL A 186 16.02 -20.97 18.12
C VAL A 186 17.03 -20.01 17.51
N SER A 187 17.52 -19.05 18.29
CA SER A 187 18.62 -18.19 17.90
C SER A 187 19.95 -18.96 18.04
N ILE A 188 20.62 -19.21 16.90
CA ILE A 188 21.93 -19.86 16.88
C ILE A 188 22.99 -18.82 17.22
N ARG A 189 22.90 -17.64 16.60
CA ARG A 189 23.87 -16.56 16.76
C ARG A 189 23.18 -15.22 16.64
N LYS A 190 23.41 -14.32 17.61
CA LYS A 190 22.91 -12.94 17.56
C LYS A 190 23.83 -12.03 16.78
N GLY A 191 23.25 -11.16 15.93
CA GLY A 191 24.00 -10.11 15.23
C GLY A 191 25.07 -10.67 14.30
N GLY A 192 24.88 -11.84 13.72
CA GLY A 192 25.74 -12.38 12.66
C GLY A 192 25.67 -11.49 11.42
N GLY A 193 26.76 -11.38 10.65
CA GLY A 193 26.73 -10.70 9.37
C GLY A 193 27.85 -9.66 9.17
N ASN A 194 27.65 -8.78 8.21
CA ASN A 194 28.63 -7.78 7.80
C ASN A 194 28.90 -6.77 8.95
N PRO A 195 30.17 -6.58 9.38
CA PRO A 195 30.53 -5.68 10.48
C PRO A 195 30.13 -4.23 10.23
N ILE A 196 30.03 -3.78 8.98
CA ILE A 196 29.56 -2.43 8.62
C ILE A 196 28.07 -2.28 8.97
N LEU A 197 27.26 -3.31 8.70
CA LEU A 197 25.83 -3.28 9.03
C LEU A 197 25.59 -3.34 10.54
N GLN A 198 26.39 -4.11 11.28
CA GLN A 198 26.35 -4.12 12.74
C GLN A 198 26.72 -2.74 13.32
N ALA A 199 27.76 -2.10 12.79
CA ALA A 199 28.14 -0.75 13.18
C ALA A 199 27.03 0.26 12.88
N ALA A 200 26.38 0.14 11.72
CA ALA A 200 25.27 0.99 11.32
C ALA A 200 24.05 0.84 12.27
N GLN A 201 23.75 -0.40 12.70
CA GLN A 201 22.64 -0.65 13.65
C GLN A 201 22.93 -0.13 15.04
N LYS A 202 24.16 -0.37 15.57
CA LYS A 202 24.60 0.21 16.85
C LYS A 202 24.52 1.73 16.80
N SER A 203 24.98 2.33 15.70
CA SER A 203 24.88 3.78 15.48
C SER A 203 23.45 4.25 15.44
N ARG A 204 22.54 3.52 14.77
CA ARG A 204 21.12 3.81 14.70
C ARG A 204 20.46 3.80 16.08
N ALA A 205 20.67 2.74 16.86
CA ALA A 205 20.12 2.62 18.22
C ALA A 205 20.62 3.76 19.14
N TRP A 206 21.90 4.08 19.05
CA TRP A 206 22.49 5.22 19.78
C TRP A 206 21.86 6.55 19.32
N MET A 207 21.72 6.78 18.01
CA MET A 207 21.11 7.98 17.46
C MET A 207 19.67 8.13 17.90
N GLN A 208 18.87 7.04 17.88
CA GLN A 208 17.49 7.04 18.36
C GLN A 208 17.41 7.44 19.84
N THR A 209 18.23 6.82 20.68
CA THR A 209 18.30 7.16 22.13
C THR A 209 18.70 8.63 22.33
N ALA A 210 19.65 9.14 21.53
CA ALA A 210 20.13 10.51 21.67
C ALA A 210 19.08 11.55 21.26
N ILE A 211 18.37 11.36 20.11
CA ILE A 211 17.35 12.32 19.65
C ILE A 211 16.04 12.25 20.44
N CYS A 212 15.74 11.11 21.07
CA CYS A 212 14.53 10.93 21.89
C CYS A 212 14.76 11.25 23.38
N ARG A 213 15.99 11.54 23.79
CA ARG A 213 16.29 11.83 25.20
C ARG A 213 15.49 13.00 25.74
N GLY A 214 14.79 12.79 26.87
CA GLY A 214 13.93 13.79 27.53
C GLY A 214 12.57 14.01 26.88
N LEU A 215 12.14 13.09 26.00
CA LEU A 215 10.84 13.13 25.34
C LEU A 215 9.94 11.94 25.75
N ASP A 216 10.22 11.32 26.90
CA ASP A 216 9.60 10.06 27.34
C ASP A 216 8.07 10.16 27.48
N ASP A 217 7.55 11.35 27.81
CA ASP A 217 6.11 11.63 27.95
C ASP A 217 5.40 11.86 26.59
N SER A 218 6.12 11.80 25.46
CA SER A 218 5.59 12.13 24.14
C SER A 218 5.92 11.08 23.08
N PRO A 219 5.35 9.85 23.17
CA PRO A 219 5.68 8.75 22.26
C PRO A 219 5.37 9.06 20.79
N GLN A 220 4.33 9.86 20.53
CA GLN A 220 3.99 10.29 19.15
C GLN A 220 5.13 11.12 18.53
N VAL A 221 5.71 12.05 19.30
CA VAL A 221 6.82 12.89 18.83
C VAL A 221 8.10 12.06 18.68
N GLN A 222 8.38 11.12 19.59
CA GLN A 222 9.52 10.20 19.46
C GLN A 222 9.43 9.38 18.18
N ASN A 223 8.26 8.80 17.88
CA ASN A 223 8.02 8.02 16.68
C ASN A 223 8.16 8.88 15.43
N PHE A 224 7.62 10.11 15.44
CA PHE A 224 7.74 11.06 14.34
C PHE A 224 9.21 11.44 14.08
N LEU A 225 9.97 11.81 15.10
CA LEU A 225 11.39 12.17 14.98
C LEU A 225 12.25 10.98 14.52
N SER A 226 11.99 9.78 15.07
CA SER A 226 12.66 8.54 14.66
C SER A 226 12.31 8.19 13.20
N GLY A 227 11.07 8.40 12.79
CA GLY A 227 10.62 8.22 11.41
C GLY A 227 11.34 9.15 10.44
N ILE A 228 11.36 10.44 10.72
CA ILE A 228 12.01 11.46 9.86
C ILE A 228 13.53 11.30 9.83
N ALA A 229 14.19 11.14 10.97
CA ALA A 229 15.65 11.16 11.03
C ALA A 229 16.30 9.81 10.66
N LEU A 230 15.66 8.70 11.04
CA LEU A 230 16.24 7.35 10.95
C LEU A 230 15.45 6.39 10.05
N GLY A 231 14.28 6.82 9.52
CA GLY A 231 13.45 5.99 8.66
C GLY A 231 12.65 4.90 9.39
N LEU A 232 12.47 5.00 10.71
CA LEU A 232 11.74 4.03 11.54
C LEU A 232 10.22 4.20 11.42
N ARG A 233 9.71 4.18 10.19
CA ARG A 233 8.29 4.39 9.87
C ARG A 233 7.36 3.37 10.54
N HIS A 234 7.81 2.12 10.68
CA HIS A 234 7.00 1.04 11.27
C HIS A 234 6.63 1.27 12.74
N GLN A 235 7.26 2.22 13.42
CA GLN A 235 6.95 2.63 14.80
C GLN A 235 5.89 3.75 14.85
N THR A 236 5.56 4.35 13.69
CA THR A 236 4.58 5.45 13.64
C THR A 236 3.16 4.87 13.62
N PRO A 237 2.29 5.24 14.56
CA PRO A 237 0.89 4.82 14.58
C PRO A 237 0.11 5.31 13.34
N GLU A 238 -0.93 4.59 12.95
CA GLU A 238 -1.75 4.91 11.76
C GLU A 238 -2.46 6.27 11.89
N ASP A 239 -2.89 6.65 13.10
CA ASP A 239 -3.52 7.93 13.39
C ASP A 239 -2.62 9.15 13.10
N ILE A 240 -1.30 8.94 13.03
CA ILE A 240 -0.34 9.94 12.58
C ILE A 240 -0.07 9.78 11.07
N GLU A 241 0.14 8.56 10.60
CA GLU A 241 0.54 8.30 9.21
C GLU A 241 -0.55 8.71 8.20
N GLU A 242 -1.82 8.45 8.52
CA GLU A 242 -2.94 8.71 7.64
C GLU A 242 -3.13 10.20 7.28
N PRO A 243 -3.15 11.18 8.21
CA PRO A 243 -3.21 12.59 7.86
C PRO A 243 -2.05 13.04 6.96
N PHE A 244 -0.84 12.48 7.13
CA PHE A 244 0.29 12.75 6.25
C PHE A 244 0.09 12.18 4.85
N GLN A 245 -0.57 11.02 4.72
CA GLN A 245 -0.94 10.46 3.41
C GLN A 245 -2.00 11.32 2.72
N GLN A 246 -3.05 11.72 3.43
CA GLN A 246 -4.14 12.55 2.92
C GLN A 246 -3.69 13.94 2.48
N THR A 247 -2.67 14.51 3.13
CA THR A 247 -2.07 15.80 2.74
C THR A 247 -0.92 15.67 1.75
N GLY A 248 -0.56 14.45 1.30
CA GLY A 248 0.53 14.19 0.36
C GLY A 248 1.93 14.44 0.94
N THR A 249 2.05 14.49 2.28
CA THR A 249 3.32 14.75 2.98
C THR A 249 3.96 13.48 3.57
N LEU A 250 3.40 12.31 3.27
CA LEU A 250 3.89 11.01 3.74
C LEU A 250 5.36 10.73 3.40
N HIS A 251 5.87 11.35 2.32
CA HIS A 251 7.27 11.25 1.90
C HIS A 251 8.27 11.75 2.96
N LEU A 252 7.83 12.48 3.99
CA LEU A 252 8.67 12.91 5.12
C LEU A 252 9.07 11.75 6.03
N PHE A 253 8.28 10.68 6.12
CA PHE A 253 8.62 9.47 6.88
C PHE A 253 9.51 8.50 6.10
N ALA A 254 9.57 8.64 4.79
CA ALA A 254 10.54 7.92 4.00
C ALA A 254 11.85 8.74 4.00
N VAL A 255 12.94 8.16 4.47
CA VAL A 255 14.26 8.81 4.28
C VAL A 255 14.53 8.87 2.78
N ALA A 256 14.11 10.00 2.21
CA ALA A 256 14.11 10.26 0.77
C ALA A 256 15.29 11.16 0.37
N GLY A 257 15.34 11.50 -0.91
CA GLY A 257 16.36 12.40 -1.46
C GLY A 257 16.53 13.70 -0.71
N LEU A 258 15.45 14.27 -0.17
CA LEU A 258 15.47 15.49 0.64
C LEU A 258 16.33 15.31 1.90
N HIS A 259 16.14 14.21 2.66
CA HIS A 259 16.86 13.94 3.91
C HIS A 259 18.35 13.73 3.66
N VAL A 260 18.69 12.90 2.69
CA VAL A 260 20.07 12.65 2.29
C VAL A 260 20.72 13.94 1.76
N GLY A 261 19.97 14.76 1.01
CA GLY A 261 20.41 16.07 0.52
C GLY A 261 20.67 17.06 1.65
N ILE A 262 19.82 17.09 2.69
CA ILE A 262 20.02 17.93 3.88
C ILE A 262 21.29 17.47 4.64
N VAL A 263 21.43 16.16 4.88
CA VAL A 263 22.60 15.61 5.55
C VAL A 263 23.87 15.92 4.74
N ALA A 264 23.84 15.71 3.41
CA ALA A 264 24.95 16.04 2.53
C ALA A 264 25.36 17.53 2.64
N ARG A 265 24.36 18.43 2.63
CA ARG A 265 24.60 19.88 2.76
C ARG A 265 25.17 20.25 4.11
N LEU A 266 24.67 19.67 5.20
CA LEU A 266 25.18 19.92 6.55
C LEU A 266 26.60 19.39 6.71
N LEU A 267 26.91 18.19 6.22
CA LEU A 267 28.25 17.65 6.18
C LEU A 267 29.20 18.51 5.35
N TRP A 268 28.70 19.05 4.23
CA TRP A 268 29.47 20.00 3.40
C TRP A 268 29.79 21.27 4.17
N VAL A 269 28.83 21.87 4.86
CA VAL A 269 29.06 23.07 5.70
C VAL A 269 30.07 22.76 6.80
N LEU A 270 29.95 21.63 7.49
CA LEU A 270 30.91 21.20 8.52
C LEU A 270 32.34 21.04 7.93
N ALA A 271 32.46 20.41 6.76
CA ALA A 271 33.75 20.26 6.06
C ALA A 271 34.35 21.65 5.69
N MET A 272 33.52 22.60 5.26
CA MET A 272 33.97 23.96 4.96
C MET A 272 34.39 24.72 6.22
N VAL A 273 33.67 24.58 7.34
CA VAL A 273 34.06 25.15 8.63
C VAL A 273 35.41 24.54 9.12
N ALA A 274 35.60 23.24 8.90
CA ALA A 274 36.86 22.54 9.15
C ALA A 274 37.97 22.86 8.15
N ARG A 275 37.71 23.79 7.19
CA ARG A 275 38.65 24.23 6.15
C ARG A 275 39.19 23.10 5.26
N LEU A 276 38.42 22.03 5.07
CA LEU A 276 38.78 20.95 4.14
C LEU A 276 38.68 21.43 2.68
N SER A 277 39.63 21.00 1.85
CA SER A 277 39.54 21.27 0.41
C SER A 277 38.34 20.55 -0.20
N ARG A 278 37.81 21.07 -1.29
CA ARG A 278 36.59 20.50 -1.96
C ARG A 278 36.78 19.00 -2.29
N LYS A 279 37.95 18.59 -2.71
CA LYS A 279 38.27 17.18 -3.04
C LYS A 279 38.22 16.30 -1.81
N TRP A 280 38.84 16.69 -0.70
CA TRP A 280 38.81 15.95 0.55
C TRP A 280 37.42 15.95 1.20
N ALA A 281 36.72 17.07 1.14
CA ALA A 281 35.33 17.15 1.59
C ALA A 281 34.44 16.13 0.84
N THR A 282 34.52 16.11 -0.50
CA THR A 282 33.75 15.15 -1.31
C THR A 282 34.14 13.69 -1.02
N ALA A 283 35.44 13.38 -0.94
CA ALA A 283 35.95 12.04 -0.65
C ALA A 283 35.47 11.52 0.73
N LEU A 284 35.27 12.39 1.71
CA LEU A 284 34.76 12.06 3.04
C LEU A 284 33.23 11.95 3.05
N ILE A 285 32.51 12.85 2.37
CA ILE A 285 31.05 12.91 2.44
C ILE A 285 30.40 11.72 1.74
N ILE A 286 30.92 11.26 0.61
CA ILE A 286 30.35 10.12 -0.13
C ILE A 286 30.26 8.85 0.74
N PRO A 287 31.35 8.35 1.39
CA PRO A 287 31.25 7.21 2.30
C PRO A 287 30.31 7.43 3.47
N LEU A 288 30.28 8.66 4.03
CA LEU A 288 29.37 9.00 5.12
C LEU A 288 27.88 8.94 4.69
N LEU A 289 27.56 9.35 3.47
CA LEU A 289 26.20 9.22 2.93
C LEU A 289 25.81 7.77 2.70
N LEU A 290 26.71 6.93 2.21
CA LEU A 290 26.46 5.49 2.06
C LEU A 290 26.32 4.82 3.43
N PHE A 291 27.10 5.23 4.42
CA PHE A 291 26.94 4.75 5.80
C PHE A 291 25.64 5.25 6.44
N TYR A 292 25.20 6.49 6.17
CA TYR A 292 23.90 6.98 6.58
C TYR A 292 22.75 6.17 5.96
N ALA A 293 22.87 5.79 4.68
CA ALA A 293 21.91 4.88 4.06
C ALA A 293 21.86 3.50 4.75
N ALA A 294 23.00 3.00 5.27
CA ALA A 294 23.04 1.78 6.08
C ALA A 294 22.40 1.99 7.46
N ILE A 295 22.66 3.12 8.13
CA ILE A 295 22.02 3.51 9.40
C ILE A 295 20.49 3.55 9.24
N THR A 296 19.97 4.07 8.15
CA THR A 296 18.53 4.16 7.88
C THR A 296 17.89 2.81 7.46
N GLY A 297 18.62 1.70 7.49
CA GLY A 297 18.12 0.34 7.23
C GLY A 297 18.19 -0.10 5.77
N LEU A 298 19.04 0.52 4.96
CA LEU A 298 19.20 0.21 3.52
C LEU A 298 17.88 0.25 2.74
N HIS A 299 16.95 1.11 3.18
CA HIS A 299 15.74 1.31 2.41
C HIS A 299 16.08 1.75 0.99
N VAL A 300 15.36 1.20 0.02
CA VAL A 300 15.61 1.46 -1.41
C VAL A 300 15.63 2.97 -1.72
N SER A 301 14.79 3.77 -1.04
CA SER A 301 14.77 5.23 -1.16
C SER A 301 16.08 5.88 -0.69
N SER A 302 16.64 5.42 0.44
CA SER A 302 17.89 5.95 1.00
C SER A 302 19.10 5.61 0.13
N ILE A 303 19.16 4.37 -0.39
CA ILE A 303 20.22 3.93 -1.31
C ILE A 303 20.20 4.78 -2.58
N ARG A 304 19.04 4.96 -3.21
CA ARG A 304 18.89 5.80 -4.41
C ARG A 304 19.36 7.22 -4.16
N ALA A 305 18.91 7.81 -3.04
CA ALA A 305 19.28 9.17 -2.69
C ALA A 305 20.79 9.31 -2.42
N ALA A 306 21.42 8.34 -1.75
CA ALA A 306 22.85 8.31 -1.51
C ALA A 306 23.64 8.17 -2.83
N VAL A 307 23.21 7.30 -3.75
CA VAL A 307 23.83 7.14 -5.07
C VAL A 307 23.69 8.40 -5.91
N MET A 308 22.48 9.00 -5.98
CA MET A 308 22.25 10.24 -6.72
C MET A 308 23.13 11.38 -6.17
N SER A 309 23.16 11.55 -4.84
CA SER A 309 23.99 12.57 -4.20
C SER A 309 25.49 12.32 -4.42
N SER A 310 25.92 11.05 -4.41
CA SER A 310 27.30 10.67 -4.66
C SER A 310 27.73 10.97 -6.11
N ILE A 311 26.86 10.74 -7.08
CA ILE A 311 27.13 11.09 -8.49
C ILE A 311 27.23 12.60 -8.66
N LEU A 312 26.35 13.37 -8.01
CA LEU A 312 26.38 14.83 -8.03
C LEU A 312 27.68 15.36 -7.41
N LEU A 313 28.04 14.86 -6.22
CA LEU A 313 29.27 15.23 -5.52
C LEU A 313 30.52 14.78 -6.29
N GLY A 314 30.48 13.63 -6.93
CA GLY A 314 31.56 13.14 -7.79
C GLY A 314 31.86 14.10 -8.96
N GLY A 315 30.84 14.77 -9.52
CA GLY A 315 31.02 15.81 -10.50
C GLY A 315 31.89 16.98 -9.99
N PHE A 316 31.70 17.37 -8.73
CA PHE A 316 32.56 18.39 -8.08
C PHE A 316 33.98 17.88 -7.82
N PHE A 317 34.13 16.59 -7.47
CA PHE A 317 35.44 15.97 -7.29
C PHE A 317 36.27 15.99 -8.57
N PHE A 318 35.66 15.69 -9.72
CA PHE A 318 36.29 15.67 -11.02
C PHE A 318 36.29 17.03 -11.73
N GLU A 319 35.85 18.11 -11.07
CA GLU A 319 35.79 19.47 -11.61
C GLU A 319 35.00 19.55 -12.92
N ARG A 320 33.99 18.70 -13.11
CA ARG A 320 33.12 18.65 -14.28
C ARG A 320 31.86 19.46 -14.06
N LYS A 321 31.37 20.11 -15.12
CA LYS A 321 30.02 20.71 -15.08
C LYS A 321 28.98 19.61 -14.94
N VAL A 322 28.21 19.70 -13.89
CA VAL A 322 27.16 18.71 -13.57
C VAL A 322 25.83 19.21 -14.15
N PHE A 323 25.25 18.36 -15.00
CA PHE A 323 23.89 18.57 -15.52
C PHE A 323 22.94 17.68 -14.73
N ALA A 324 21.97 18.28 -14.05
CA ALA A 324 21.07 17.58 -13.12
C ALA A 324 20.35 16.41 -13.77
N LEU A 325 19.80 16.60 -14.98
CA LEU A 325 19.08 15.55 -15.70
C LEU A 325 20.01 14.37 -16.10
N ASN A 326 21.24 14.69 -16.54
CA ASN A 326 22.23 13.64 -16.87
C ASN A 326 22.69 12.86 -15.64
N SER A 327 22.83 13.55 -14.49
CA SER A 327 23.18 12.90 -13.22
C SER A 327 22.05 12.01 -12.69
N LEU A 328 20.81 12.46 -12.83
CA LEU A 328 19.63 11.67 -12.51
C LEU A 328 19.57 10.40 -13.37
N ALA A 329 19.76 10.55 -14.68
CA ALA A 329 19.79 9.43 -15.62
C ALA A 329 20.95 8.46 -15.37
N ALA A 330 22.14 8.97 -15.02
CA ALA A 330 23.27 8.14 -14.63
C ALA A 330 22.95 7.32 -13.35
N ALA A 331 22.32 7.94 -12.35
CA ALA A 331 21.90 7.21 -11.15
C ALA A 331 20.88 6.10 -11.48
N ALA A 332 19.90 6.38 -12.34
CA ALA A 332 18.96 5.36 -12.81
C ALA A 332 19.68 4.21 -13.51
N PHE A 333 20.58 4.53 -14.43
CA PHE A 333 21.34 3.55 -15.19
C PHE A 333 22.15 2.62 -14.28
N PHE A 334 22.92 3.15 -13.33
CA PHE A 334 23.72 2.34 -12.43
C PHE A 334 22.90 1.50 -11.45
N LEU A 335 21.78 2.03 -10.96
CA LEU A 335 20.88 1.26 -10.10
C LEU A 335 20.24 0.10 -10.87
N LEU A 336 19.86 0.32 -12.13
CA LEU A 336 19.32 -0.73 -12.99
C LEU A 336 20.37 -1.76 -13.41
N CYS A 337 21.66 -1.39 -13.52
CA CYS A 337 22.75 -2.36 -13.68
C CYS A 337 22.84 -3.30 -12.48
N TRP A 338 22.60 -2.79 -11.26
CA TRP A 338 22.66 -3.58 -10.04
C TRP A 338 21.45 -4.51 -9.93
N ASN A 339 20.23 -3.97 -10.11
CA ASN A 339 18.99 -4.73 -10.03
C ASN A 339 17.94 -4.17 -11.00
N THR A 340 17.67 -4.90 -12.08
CA THR A 340 16.71 -4.50 -13.11
C THR A 340 15.26 -4.49 -12.60
N ASN A 341 14.91 -5.31 -11.59
CA ASN A 341 13.58 -5.34 -10.98
C ASN A 341 13.23 -4.04 -10.25
N GLU A 342 14.22 -3.21 -9.88
CA GLU A 342 13.99 -1.89 -9.28
C GLU A 342 13.16 -0.99 -10.21
N PHE A 343 13.25 -1.16 -11.53
CA PHE A 343 12.44 -0.39 -12.48
C PHE A 343 10.93 -0.49 -12.21
N PHE A 344 10.46 -1.65 -11.77
CA PHE A 344 9.05 -1.93 -11.46
C PHE A 344 8.68 -1.56 -10.02
N SER A 345 9.63 -1.17 -9.18
CA SER A 345 9.33 -0.74 -7.82
C SER A 345 8.68 0.65 -7.83
N THR A 346 7.53 0.77 -7.14
CA THR A 346 6.80 2.05 -6.98
C THR A 346 7.73 3.15 -6.45
N GLY A 347 8.62 2.78 -5.52
CA GLY A 347 9.58 3.72 -4.97
C GLY A 347 10.58 4.25 -6.00
N PHE A 348 11.12 3.41 -6.90
CA PHE A 348 12.01 3.84 -7.98
C PHE A 348 11.27 4.80 -8.91
N GLN A 349 10.09 4.40 -9.40
CA GLN A 349 9.32 5.19 -10.34
C GLN A 349 8.94 6.56 -9.77
N LEU A 350 8.40 6.61 -8.56
CA LEU A 350 8.05 7.88 -7.91
C LEU A 350 9.28 8.77 -7.68
N SER A 351 10.40 8.20 -7.20
CA SER A 351 11.61 8.98 -6.93
C SER A 351 12.14 9.67 -8.19
N PHE A 352 12.26 8.92 -9.29
CA PHE A 352 12.78 9.46 -10.55
C PHE A 352 11.77 10.38 -11.25
N ALA A 353 10.47 10.08 -11.18
CA ALA A 353 9.43 10.93 -11.73
C ALA A 353 9.33 12.29 -11.00
N VAL A 354 9.39 12.30 -9.67
CA VAL A 354 9.38 13.53 -8.87
C VAL A 354 10.59 14.40 -9.18
N VAL A 355 11.80 13.84 -9.10
CA VAL A 355 13.03 14.61 -9.33
C VAL A 355 13.14 15.06 -10.79
N GLY A 356 12.76 14.18 -11.74
CA GLY A 356 12.65 14.53 -13.16
C GLY A 356 11.65 15.66 -13.41
N GLY A 357 10.47 15.57 -12.78
CA GLY A 357 9.45 16.62 -12.82
C GLY A 357 9.97 17.96 -12.32
N ILE A 358 10.67 17.97 -11.17
CA ILE A 358 11.28 19.18 -10.61
C ILE A 358 12.31 19.77 -11.58
N ILE A 359 13.23 18.95 -12.13
CA ILE A 359 14.29 19.40 -13.05
C ILE A 359 13.70 19.99 -14.33
N LEU A 360 12.62 19.42 -14.85
CA LEU A 360 12.05 19.81 -16.13
C LEU A 360 11.04 20.96 -16.01
N LEU A 361 10.26 21.00 -14.91
CA LEU A 361 9.08 21.86 -14.79
C LEU A 361 9.27 23.04 -13.82
N ALA A 362 10.18 22.96 -12.83
CA ALA A 362 10.25 24.02 -11.80
C ALA A 362 10.64 25.39 -12.36
N ASP A 363 11.62 25.45 -13.27
CA ASP A 363 12.05 26.71 -13.88
C ASP A 363 10.98 27.34 -14.80
N PRO A 364 10.35 26.60 -15.74
CA PRO A 364 9.22 27.12 -16.52
C PRO A 364 8.06 27.62 -15.65
N LEU A 365 7.66 26.85 -14.63
CA LEU A 365 6.60 27.24 -13.71
C LEU A 365 6.96 28.48 -12.90
N SER A 366 8.20 28.57 -12.41
CA SER A 366 8.69 29.76 -11.73
C SER A 366 8.69 31.01 -12.65
N GLY A 367 9.07 30.81 -13.92
CA GLY A 367 9.03 31.87 -14.94
C GLY A 367 7.60 32.38 -15.21
N TRP A 368 6.61 31.48 -15.14
CA TRP A 368 5.20 31.81 -15.32
C TRP A 368 4.58 32.50 -14.09
N LEU A 369 4.97 32.11 -12.88
CA LEU A 369 4.42 32.67 -11.63
C LEU A 369 5.05 34.03 -11.24
N ARG A 370 6.34 34.23 -11.49
CA ARG A 370 7.08 35.45 -11.09
C ARG A 370 6.51 36.79 -11.61
N PRO A 371 6.05 36.90 -12.87
CA PRO A 371 5.58 38.18 -13.39
C PRO A 371 4.35 38.74 -12.66
N ILE A 372 3.54 37.88 -12.02
CA ILE A 372 2.27 38.28 -11.38
C ILE A 372 2.50 39.26 -10.23
N GLY A 373 3.62 39.15 -9.49
CA GLY A 373 3.95 40.04 -8.37
C GLY A 373 5.35 40.64 -8.45
N ALA A 374 5.97 40.60 -9.62
CA ALA A 374 7.30 41.17 -9.81
C ALA A 374 7.26 42.71 -9.60
N PRO A 375 8.24 43.29 -8.87
CA PRO A 375 8.39 44.73 -8.83
C PRO A 375 8.72 45.26 -10.23
N ASP A 376 8.28 46.50 -10.52
CA ASP A 376 8.56 47.14 -11.80
C ASP A 376 10.06 47.06 -12.12
N PRO A 377 10.45 46.46 -13.28
CA PRO A 377 11.84 46.32 -13.67
C PRO A 377 12.60 47.67 -13.77
N PHE A 378 11.88 48.76 -14.01
CA PHE A 378 12.43 50.09 -14.15
C PHE A 378 12.61 50.81 -12.82
N LEU A 379 12.08 50.28 -11.70
CA LEU A 379 12.19 50.92 -10.39
C LEU A 379 13.55 50.59 -9.76
N PRO A 380 14.45 51.59 -9.52
CA PRO A 380 15.72 51.34 -8.86
C PRO A 380 15.52 50.75 -7.46
N ARG A 381 16.28 49.72 -7.12
CA ARG A 381 16.18 49.00 -5.83
C ARG A 381 16.27 49.91 -4.60
N ARG A 382 16.90 51.08 -4.71
CA ARG A 382 17.02 52.08 -3.64
C ARG A 382 15.72 52.83 -3.35
N LEU A 383 14.80 52.90 -4.31
CA LEU A 383 13.49 53.55 -4.17
C LEU A 383 12.37 52.63 -3.68
N VAL A 384 12.65 51.34 -3.57
CA VAL A 384 11.70 50.39 -3.03
C VAL A 384 11.70 50.44 -1.50
N SER A 385 10.55 50.76 -0.89
CA SER A 385 10.40 50.78 0.57
C SER A 385 10.78 49.43 1.20
N GLY A 386 11.26 49.45 2.46
CA GLY A 386 11.69 48.24 3.18
C GLY A 386 10.60 47.19 3.25
N LEU A 387 9.35 47.59 3.50
CA LEU A 387 8.18 46.70 3.53
C LEU A 387 7.93 46.05 2.15
N ARG A 388 7.97 46.82 1.07
CA ARG A 388 7.76 46.34 -0.29
C ARG A 388 8.87 45.37 -0.73
N ARG A 389 10.12 45.61 -0.27
CA ARG A 389 11.24 44.70 -0.47
C ARG A 389 11.02 43.39 0.27
N MET A 390 10.56 43.42 1.54
CA MET A 390 10.28 42.24 2.35
C MET A 390 9.16 41.42 1.75
N ILE A 391 8.07 42.04 1.29
CA ILE A 391 6.96 41.37 0.57
C ILE A 391 7.49 40.76 -0.73
N GLY A 392 8.33 41.45 -1.49
CA GLY A 392 8.92 40.95 -2.74
C GLY A 392 9.81 39.71 -2.52
N VAL A 393 10.63 39.69 -1.46
CA VAL A 393 11.44 38.54 -1.09
C VAL A 393 10.55 37.36 -0.67
N GLY A 394 9.52 37.60 0.15
CA GLY A 394 8.55 36.58 0.54
C GLY A 394 7.79 36.01 -0.66
N TYR A 395 7.35 36.87 -1.57
CA TYR A 395 6.70 36.47 -2.81
C TYR A 395 7.63 35.60 -3.70
N GLU A 396 8.90 36.02 -3.88
CA GLU A 396 9.87 35.25 -4.66
C GLU A 396 10.12 33.87 -4.03
N TRP A 397 10.18 33.78 -2.69
CA TRP A 397 10.31 32.54 -1.97
C TRP A 397 9.08 31.62 -2.19
N ILE A 398 7.86 32.19 -2.10
CA ILE A 398 6.60 31.46 -2.37
C ILE A 398 6.57 30.96 -3.82
N CYS A 399 6.92 31.81 -4.80
CA CYS A 399 6.93 31.44 -6.21
C CYS A 399 7.92 30.29 -6.48
N ARG A 400 9.13 30.36 -5.93
CA ARG A 400 10.13 29.29 -6.10
C ARG A 400 9.70 28.01 -5.41
N GLY A 401 9.30 28.09 -4.14
CA GLY A 401 8.84 26.93 -3.38
C GLY A 401 7.59 26.30 -3.98
N GLY A 402 6.62 27.15 -4.35
CA GLY A 402 5.38 26.72 -5.01
C GLY A 402 5.63 26.07 -6.38
N SER A 403 6.57 26.61 -7.18
CA SER A 403 6.95 26.00 -8.46
C SER A 403 7.60 24.64 -8.29
N VAL A 404 8.46 24.47 -7.29
CA VAL A 404 9.07 23.17 -6.97
C VAL A 404 8.01 22.19 -6.47
N SER A 405 7.11 22.62 -5.57
CA SER A 405 6.02 21.79 -5.06
C SER A 405 5.06 21.36 -6.18
N LEU A 406 4.67 22.29 -7.06
CA LEU A 406 3.80 22.00 -8.19
C LEU A 406 4.48 21.08 -9.22
N ALA A 407 5.76 21.30 -9.51
CA ALA A 407 6.53 20.43 -10.41
C ALA A 407 6.67 19.01 -9.87
N ALA A 408 6.93 18.87 -8.57
CA ALA A 408 6.98 17.58 -7.89
C ALA A 408 5.62 16.87 -7.94
N TRP A 409 4.54 17.60 -7.64
CA TRP A 409 3.17 17.08 -7.67
C TRP A 409 2.77 16.63 -9.07
N LEU A 410 2.98 17.44 -10.10
CA LEU A 410 2.69 17.07 -11.50
C LEU A 410 3.53 15.88 -11.96
N GLY A 411 4.80 15.79 -11.56
CA GLY A 411 5.68 14.68 -11.92
C GLY A 411 5.26 13.36 -11.26
N SER A 412 4.69 13.39 -10.06
CA SER A 412 4.26 12.20 -9.33
C SER A 412 2.80 11.82 -9.56
N LEU A 413 1.95 12.78 -9.94
CA LEU A 413 0.49 12.62 -10.00
C LEU A 413 0.02 11.38 -10.78
N PRO A 414 0.52 11.09 -12.00
CA PRO A 414 0.08 9.91 -12.74
C PRO A 414 0.35 8.59 -11.99
N LEU A 415 1.51 8.50 -11.33
CA LEU A 415 1.90 7.31 -10.56
C LEU A 415 1.15 7.22 -9.23
N ILE A 416 0.87 8.35 -8.58
CA ILE A 416 0.07 8.37 -7.34
C ILE A 416 -1.36 7.94 -7.64
N ILE A 417 -1.96 8.40 -8.73
CA ILE A 417 -3.28 7.94 -9.18
C ILE A 417 -3.25 6.44 -9.46
N TRP A 418 -2.23 5.95 -10.16
CA TRP A 418 -2.13 4.55 -10.56
C TRP A 418 -1.96 3.59 -9.37
N TYR A 419 -1.06 3.94 -8.42
CA TYR A 419 -0.70 3.04 -7.32
C TYR A 419 -1.52 3.25 -6.04
N PHE A 420 -1.97 4.46 -5.78
CA PHE A 420 -2.60 4.82 -4.50
C PHE A 420 -4.03 5.33 -4.66
N HIS A 421 -4.50 5.47 -5.89
CA HIS A 421 -5.86 5.97 -6.18
C HIS A 421 -6.17 7.30 -5.49
N LEU A 422 -5.16 8.16 -5.28
CA LEU A 422 -5.23 9.33 -4.45
C LEU A 422 -4.78 10.59 -5.21
N VAL A 423 -5.53 11.67 -5.07
CA VAL A 423 -5.15 13.00 -5.53
C VAL A 423 -5.17 13.93 -4.33
N THR A 424 -4.05 14.61 -4.07
CA THR A 424 -3.85 15.46 -2.90
C THR A 424 -3.53 16.91 -3.31
N PRO A 425 -4.53 17.73 -3.66
CA PRO A 425 -4.30 19.15 -4.01
C PRO A 425 -3.69 19.94 -2.86
N SER A 426 -4.03 19.58 -1.62
CA SER A 426 -3.48 20.16 -0.39
C SER A 426 -1.96 20.06 -0.29
N SER A 427 -1.33 19.07 -0.93
CA SER A 427 0.12 18.87 -0.87
C SER A 427 0.92 20.08 -1.37
N LEU A 428 0.36 20.87 -2.28
CA LEU A 428 1.00 22.10 -2.79
C LEU A 428 1.26 23.11 -1.67
N PHE A 429 0.28 23.27 -0.79
CA PHE A 429 0.36 24.20 0.34
C PHE A 429 1.04 23.57 1.55
N ALA A 430 0.72 22.30 1.86
CA ALA A 430 1.31 21.58 2.97
C ALA A 430 2.84 21.53 2.84
N ASN A 431 3.37 21.24 1.67
CA ASN A 431 4.81 21.15 1.42
C ASN A 431 5.52 22.51 1.60
N LEU A 432 4.85 23.60 1.28
CA LEU A 432 5.41 24.94 1.44
C LEU A 432 5.69 25.28 2.92
N VAL A 433 4.90 24.73 3.84
CA VAL A 433 5.03 24.91 5.29
C VAL A 433 5.90 23.81 5.90
N VAL A 434 5.58 22.56 5.61
CA VAL A 434 6.14 21.41 6.33
C VAL A 434 7.58 21.11 5.92
N VAL A 435 7.94 21.25 4.63
CA VAL A 435 9.30 20.97 4.15
C VAL A 435 10.36 21.89 4.79
N PRO A 436 10.17 23.21 4.90
CA PRO A 436 11.10 24.07 5.66
C PRO A 436 11.22 23.68 7.13
N ILE A 437 10.10 23.36 7.80
CA ILE A 437 10.13 22.94 9.21
C ILE A 437 10.87 21.61 9.36
N ALA A 438 10.62 20.64 8.49
CA ALA A 438 11.34 19.37 8.46
C ALA A 438 12.86 19.56 8.28
N PHE A 439 13.28 20.54 7.46
CA PHE A 439 14.69 20.92 7.36
C PHE A 439 15.28 21.36 8.72
N PHE A 440 14.58 22.20 9.47
CA PHE A 440 15.03 22.64 10.79
C PHE A 440 15.03 21.47 11.79
N ILE A 441 14.01 20.62 11.78
CA ILE A 441 13.96 19.41 12.63
C ILE A 441 15.19 18.54 12.39
N LEU A 442 15.53 18.25 11.13
CA LEU A 442 16.69 17.43 10.80
C LEU A 442 18.01 18.12 11.15
N ALA A 443 18.12 19.44 10.93
CA ALA A 443 19.30 20.20 11.28
C ALA A 443 19.53 20.21 12.80
N ILE A 444 18.48 20.45 13.58
CA ILE A 444 18.53 20.44 15.04
C ILE A 444 18.81 19.03 15.56
N ALA A 445 18.22 17.99 14.98
CA ALA A 445 18.51 16.60 15.32
C ALA A 445 20.00 16.25 15.07
N LEU A 446 20.56 16.66 13.93
CA LEU A 446 21.98 16.46 13.65
C LEU A 446 22.89 17.22 14.62
N LEU A 447 22.54 18.47 14.98
CA LEU A 447 23.26 19.23 16.00
C LEU A 447 23.16 18.55 17.36
N SER A 448 21.99 18.05 17.75
CA SER A 448 21.80 17.28 18.97
C SER A 448 22.71 16.04 18.98
N LEU A 449 22.80 15.29 17.88
CA LEU A 449 23.67 14.12 17.75
C LEU A 449 25.16 14.45 17.88
N VAL A 450 25.61 15.55 17.26
CA VAL A 450 27.00 15.99 17.35
C VAL A 450 27.38 16.40 18.77
N VAL A 451 26.45 17.03 19.49
CA VAL A 451 26.70 17.56 20.83
C VAL A 451 26.42 16.51 21.92
N ALA A 452 25.58 15.52 21.68
CA ALA A 452 25.16 14.51 22.68
C ALA A 452 26.33 13.83 23.41
N PRO A 453 27.47 13.46 22.76
CA PRO A 453 28.61 12.84 23.43
C PRO A 453 29.41 13.82 24.33
N ILE A 454 29.32 15.13 24.08
CA ILE A 454 30.13 16.16 24.72
C ILE A 454 29.36 16.87 25.84
N ALA A 455 28.12 17.26 25.56
CA ALA A 455 27.26 18.07 26.43
C ALA A 455 25.82 17.59 26.37
N SER A 456 25.47 16.59 27.21
CA SER A 456 24.13 15.98 27.23
C SER A 456 23.02 16.99 27.54
N GLY A 457 23.25 18.00 28.38
CA GLY A 457 22.30 19.06 28.69
C GLY A 457 21.97 19.95 27.49
N LEU A 458 22.94 20.26 26.63
CA LEU A 458 22.71 21.03 25.41
C LEU A 458 21.95 20.19 24.36
N SER A 459 22.23 18.88 24.25
CA SER A 459 21.46 17.96 23.44
C SER A 459 19.98 17.93 23.87
N LEU A 460 19.68 17.99 25.16
CA LEU A 460 18.31 18.06 25.67
C LEU A 460 17.58 19.34 25.21
N ILE A 461 18.27 20.50 25.20
CA ILE A 461 17.69 21.76 24.70
C ILE A 461 17.31 21.63 23.22
N PHE A 462 18.19 21.02 22.40
CA PHE A 462 17.90 20.77 21.00
C PHE A 462 16.72 19.79 20.82
N ASN A 463 16.64 18.74 21.63
CA ASN A 463 15.53 17.80 21.57
C ASN A 463 14.19 18.47 21.93
N ASN A 464 14.17 19.36 22.93
CA ASN A 464 12.96 20.12 23.29
C ASN A 464 12.56 21.12 22.18
N ALA A 465 13.51 21.72 21.50
CA ALA A 465 13.21 22.53 20.31
C ALA A 465 12.59 21.67 19.20
N ASN A 466 13.12 20.49 18.98
CA ASN A 466 12.55 19.53 18.02
C ASN A 466 11.16 19.04 18.42
N TRP A 467 10.92 18.83 19.72
CA TRP A 467 9.59 18.51 20.24
C TRP A 467 8.55 19.56 19.86
N THR A 468 8.89 20.84 20.06
CA THR A 468 8.00 21.97 19.71
C THR A 468 7.69 21.99 18.21
N LEU A 469 8.72 21.85 17.36
CA LEU A 469 8.53 21.87 15.91
C LEU A 469 7.75 20.63 15.43
N ALA A 470 8.05 19.46 15.96
CA ALA A 470 7.38 18.21 15.61
C ALA A 470 5.89 18.24 15.99
N THR A 471 5.58 18.71 17.22
CA THR A 471 4.20 18.88 17.69
C THR A 471 3.43 19.87 16.80
N ALA A 472 4.05 20.98 16.43
CA ALA A 472 3.44 21.96 15.54
C ALA A 472 3.16 21.37 14.14
N VAL A 473 4.08 20.58 13.57
CA VAL A 473 3.89 19.91 12.28
C VAL A 473 2.76 18.88 12.36
N ILE A 474 2.75 18.02 13.37
CA ILE A 474 1.71 16.99 13.56
C ILE A 474 0.34 17.67 13.67
N ALA A 475 0.19 18.67 14.54
CA ALA A 475 -1.07 19.39 14.71
C ALA A 475 -1.52 20.10 13.44
N PHE A 476 -0.59 20.74 12.71
CA PHE A 476 -0.88 21.40 11.42
C PHE A 476 -1.40 20.40 10.39
N ILE A 477 -0.73 19.24 10.24
CA ILE A 477 -1.11 18.22 9.26
C ILE A 477 -2.46 17.58 9.62
N GLN A 478 -2.70 17.26 10.90
CA GLN A 478 -3.98 16.72 11.37
C GLN A 478 -5.14 17.69 11.11
N TRP A 479 -4.93 18.99 11.37
CA TRP A 479 -5.90 20.03 11.06
C TRP A 479 -6.11 20.16 9.54
N PHE A 480 -5.02 20.19 8.75
CA PHE A 480 -5.07 20.42 7.32
C PHE A 480 -5.68 19.25 6.53
N ALA A 481 -5.52 18.04 7.02
CA ALA A 481 -6.16 16.84 6.46
C ALA A 481 -7.71 16.89 6.53
N GLN A 482 -8.26 17.59 7.55
CA GLN A 482 -9.71 17.74 7.73
C GLN A 482 -10.33 18.83 6.84
N VAL A 483 -9.50 19.66 6.18
CA VAL A 483 -10.01 20.72 5.28
C VAL A 483 -10.73 20.06 4.09
N PRO A 484 -11.99 20.42 3.81
CA PRO A 484 -12.72 19.88 2.67
C PRO A 484 -11.96 20.10 1.36
N GLY A 485 -11.77 19.04 0.59
CA GLY A 485 -11.02 19.10 -0.66
C GLY A 485 -9.51 18.91 -0.51
N SER A 486 -9.01 18.58 0.68
CA SER A 486 -7.59 18.27 0.91
C SER A 486 -7.11 17.10 0.06
N HIS A 487 -7.96 16.09 -0.09
CA HIS A 487 -7.68 14.88 -0.85
C HIS A 487 -8.95 14.30 -1.49
N TYR A 488 -8.74 13.49 -2.52
CA TYR A 488 -9.79 12.75 -3.21
C TYR A 488 -9.26 11.39 -3.64
N TYR A 489 -10.03 10.34 -3.36
CA TYR A 489 -9.79 9.03 -3.93
C TYR A 489 -10.41 8.97 -5.33
N VAL A 490 -9.69 8.40 -6.28
CA VAL A 490 -10.09 8.29 -7.68
C VAL A 490 -10.01 6.82 -8.12
N ALA A 491 -11.01 6.38 -8.86
CA ALA A 491 -10.99 5.03 -9.42
C ALA A 491 -9.84 4.85 -10.41
N GLU A 492 -9.46 3.59 -10.62
CA GLU A 492 -8.50 3.25 -11.68
C GLU A 492 -8.89 3.90 -13.01
N PRO A 493 -7.92 4.49 -13.73
CA PRO A 493 -8.17 5.03 -15.05
C PRO A 493 -8.69 3.93 -15.99
N GLY A 494 -9.92 4.03 -16.41
CA GLY A 494 -10.57 3.07 -17.31
C GLY A 494 -11.70 3.72 -18.09
N TRP A 495 -12.16 3.05 -19.14
CA TRP A 495 -13.34 3.51 -19.87
C TRP A 495 -14.58 3.36 -18.99
N PRO A 496 -15.30 4.43 -18.68
CA PRO A 496 -16.48 4.35 -17.81
C PRO A 496 -17.56 3.51 -18.47
N LYS A 497 -17.84 2.36 -17.89
CA LYS A 497 -19.04 1.57 -18.26
C LYS A 497 -20.24 2.20 -17.55
N LYS A 498 -21.20 2.65 -18.32
CA LYS A 498 -22.51 3.08 -17.76
C LYS A 498 -23.33 1.83 -17.43
N LEU A 499 -23.21 1.34 -16.23
CA LEU A 499 -24.03 0.25 -15.71
C LEU A 499 -25.11 0.83 -14.80
N PRO A 500 -26.36 0.33 -14.87
CA PRO A 500 -27.42 0.67 -13.92
C PRO A 500 -27.02 0.39 -12.48
N ALA A 501 -26.37 -0.76 -12.24
CA ALA A 501 -25.82 -1.12 -10.95
C ALA A 501 -24.61 -2.06 -11.08
N LYS A 502 -23.72 -1.99 -10.09
CA LYS A 502 -22.67 -2.96 -9.85
C LYS A 502 -22.70 -3.36 -8.37
N ILE A 503 -22.70 -4.66 -8.08
CA ILE A 503 -22.60 -5.19 -6.72
C ILE A 503 -21.32 -5.97 -6.59
N THR A 504 -20.56 -5.71 -5.54
CA THR A 504 -19.34 -6.45 -5.22
C THR A 504 -19.51 -7.12 -3.85
N VAL A 505 -19.54 -8.44 -3.85
CA VAL A 505 -19.50 -9.24 -2.62
C VAL A 505 -18.05 -9.50 -2.30
N LEU A 506 -17.53 -8.79 -1.29
CA LEU A 506 -16.12 -8.87 -0.91
C LEU A 506 -15.84 -10.18 -0.15
N ASP A 507 -14.67 -10.74 -0.37
CA ASP A 507 -14.17 -11.87 0.41
C ASP A 507 -13.51 -11.36 1.69
N VAL A 508 -14.29 -11.35 2.76
CA VAL A 508 -13.85 -11.00 4.12
C VAL A 508 -13.81 -12.24 5.04
N GLY A 509 -13.82 -13.41 4.44
CA GLY A 509 -13.83 -14.68 5.17
C GLY A 509 -15.20 -15.08 5.66
N ALA A 510 -15.38 -15.29 6.96
CA ALA A 510 -16.61 -15.74 7.56
C ALA A 510 -17.69 -14.64 7.69
N GLY A 511 -17.28 -13.38 7.65
CA GLY A 511 -18.22 -12.25 7.70
C GLY A 511 -18.76 -11.85 6.34
N ALA A 512 -19.42 -10.70 6.29
CA ALA A 512 -19.91 -10.12 5.06
C ALA A 512 -19.54 -8.65 4.92
N ALA A 513 -19.25 -8.25 3.69
CA ALA A 513 -19.16 -6.87 3.26
C ALA A 513 -19.59 -6.81 1.80
N VAL A 514 -20.71 -6.17 1.52
CA VAL A 514 -21.27 -6.07 0.18
C VAL A 514 -21.39 -4.61 -0.21
N HIS A 515 -20.77 -4.23 -1.31
CA HIS A 515 -20.86 -2.90 -1.87
C HIS A 515 -21.85 -2.88 -3.03
N VAL A 516 -22.80 -1.96 -2.98
CA VAL A 516 -23.81 -1.73 -4.03
C VAL A 516 -23.60 -0.34 -4.58
N ARG A 517 -23.12 -0.25 -5.82
CA ARG A 517 -23.02 1.00 -6.57
C ARG A 517 -24.16 1.08 -7.57
N ALA A 518 -24.99 2.12 -7.44
CA ALA A 518 -26.11 2.36 -8.32
C ALA A 518 -26.17 3.84 -8.70
N SER A 519 -25.96 4.16 -9.97
CA SER A 519 -25.82 5.54 -10.47
C SER A 519 -24.70 6.32 -9.73
N ARG A 520 -25.06 7.20 -8.81
CA ARG A 520 -24.14 7.99 -7.96
C ARG A 520 -24.21 7.61 -6.49
N ALA A 521 -24.96 6.58 -6.15
CA ALA A 521 -25.14 6.13 -4.78
C ALA A 521 -24.25 4.91 -4.52
N ASP A 522 -23.48 4.98 -3.44
CA ASP A 522 -22.66 3.89 -2.92
C ASP A 522 -23.24 3.44 -1.58
N TRP A 523 -23.68 2.20 -1.51
CA TRP A 523 -24.27 1.58 -0.32
C TRP A 523 -23.43 0.40 0.13
N LEU A 524 -23.39 0.19 1.44
CA LEU A 524 -22.77 -1.00 2.04
C LEU A 524 -23.83 -1.80 2.79
N LEU A 525 -23.78 -3.12 2.64
CA LEU A 525 -24.45 -4.10 3.47
C LEU A 525 -23.36 -4.81 4.26
N ASP A 526 -23.33 -4.58 5.57
CA ASP A 526 -22.28 -4.97 6.50
C ASP A 526 -20.86 -4.41 6.16
N CYS A 527 -19.93 -4.53 7.10
CA CYS A 527 -18.59 -3.93 7.01
C CYS A 527 -17.46 -4.91 7.27
N GLY A 528 -17.77 -6.19 7.50
CA GLY A 528 -16.79 -7.15 7.97
C GLY A 528 -16.34 -6.91 9.42
N SER A 529 -15.32 -7.64 9.88
CA SER A 529 -14.67 -7.36 11.15
C SER A 529 -13.84 -6.06 11.08
N GLY A 530 -13.44 -5.50 12.22
CA GLY A 530 -12.55 -4.34 12.25
C GLY A 530 -11.23 -4.57 11.52
N ARG A 531 -10.69 -5.80 11.57
CA ARG A 531 -9.49 -6.19 10.84
C ARG A 531 -9.71 -6.28 9.34
N ASP A 532 -10.86 -6.80 8.92
CA ASP A 532 -11.19 -6.95 7.49
C ASP A 532 -11.53 -5.59 6.87
N TYR A 533 -12.09 -4.67 7.66
CA TYR A 533 -12.24 -3.29 7.24
C TYR A 533 -10.90 -2.69 6.83
N GLU A 534 -9.90 -2.70 7.70
CA GLU A 534 -8.59 -2.09 7.45
C GLU A 534 -7.85 -2.78 6.28
N ARG A 535 -7.95 -4.09 6.19
CA ARG A 535 -7.20 -4.87 5.20
C ARG A 535 -7.86 -4.89 3.82
N VAL A 536 -9.19 -5.00 3.77
CA VAL A 536 -9.94 -5.29 2.54
C VAL A 536 -10.87 -4.15 2.18
N LEU A 537 -11.86 -3.83 3.05
CA LEU A 537 -12.95 -2.93 2.67
C LEU A 537 -12.45 -1.51 2.40
N ARG A 538 -11.60 -0.97 3.27
CA ARG A 538 -11.01 0.36 3.10
C ARG A 538 -10.21 0.48 1.80
N SER A 539 -9.33 -0.49 1.54
CA SER A 539 -8.52 -0.51 0.32
C SER A 539 -9.40 -0.61 -0.94
N TYR A 540 -10.45 -1.44 -0.88
CA TYR A 540 -11.43 -1.56 -1.95
C TYR A 540 -12.17 -0.23 -2.21
N LEU A 541 -12.70 0.42 -1.16
CA LEU A 541 -13.43 1.68 -1.29
C LEU A 541 -12.54 2.78 -1.89
N HIS A 542 -11.31 2.90 -1.43
CA HIS A 542 -10.34 3.85 -1.97
C HIS A 542 -9.99 3.55 -3.44
N GLY A 543 -9.71 2.29 -3.78
CA GLY A 543 -9.43 1.85 -5.15
C GLY A 543 -10.62 2.02 -6.10
N ALA A 544 -11.84 1.91 -5.58
CA ALA A 544 -13.06 2.20 -6.32
C ALA A 544 -13.37 3.71 -6.45
N GLY A 545 -12.53 4.58 -5.89
CA GLY A 545 -12.70 6.04 -5.92
C GLY A 545 -13.87 6.55 -5.10
N ILE A 546 -14.24 5.84 -4.03
CA ILE A 546 -15.36 6.22 -3.17
C ILE A 546 -14.85 7.19 -2.11
N ASN A 547 -15.44 8.39 -2.09
CA ASN A 547 -15.14 9.43 -1.11
C ASN A 547 -16.28 9.67 -0.13
N ARG A 548 -17.47 9.12 -0.41
CA ARG A 548 -18.67 9.25 0.41
C ARG A 548 -19.53 8.01 0.26
N ILE A 549 -20.11 7.56 1.37
CA ILE A 549 -21.05 6.46 1.39
C ILE A 549 -22.45 7.04 1.57
N THR A 550 -23.37 6.66 0.68
CA THR A 550 -24.76 7.13 0.72
C THR A 550 -25.52 6.43 1.84
N GLY A 551 -25.37 5.11 1.96
CA GLY A 551 -26.08 4.33 2.96
C GLY A 551 -25.28 3.15 3.47
N LEU A 552 -25.52 2.81 4.73
CA LEU A 552 -25.02 1.62 5.40
C LEU A 552 -26.19 0.85 6.01
N LEU A 553 -26.28 -0.43 5.70
CA LEU A 553 -27.22 -1.36 6.29
C LEU A 553 -26.46 -2.39 7.10
N LEU A 554 -26.80 -2.54 8.37
CA LEU A 554 -26.24 -3.55 9.26
C LEU A 554 -27.26 -4.69 9.43
N THR A 555 -26.84 -5.92 9.11
CA THR A 555 -27.76 -7.06 9.08
C THR A 555 -28.07 -7.62 10.47
N HIS A 556 -27.05 -7.84 11.30
CA HIS A 556 -27.20 -8.39 12.66
C HIS A 556 -26.00 -8.08 13.54
N GLY A 557 -26.08 -8.46 14.82
CA GLY A 557 -25.12 -8.07 15.87
C GLY A 557 -23.78 -8.82 15.90
N ASP A 558 -23.42 -9.63 14.89
CA ASP A 558 -22.15 -10.33 14.87
C ASP A 558 -20.97 -9.38 14.56
N SER A 559 -19.89 -9.56 15.27
CA SER A 559 -18.64 -8.81 15.10
C SER A 559 -17.95 -9.02 13.75
N LEU A 560 -18.20 -10.14 13.08
CA LEU A 560 -17.69 -10.43 11.74
C LEU A 560 -18.44 -9.65 10.65
N HIS A 561 -19.63 -9.13 10.97
CA HIS A 561 -20.47 -8.33 10.07
C HIS A 561 -20.39 -6.83 10.34
N LEU A 562 -20.44 -6.45 11.61
CA LEU A 562 -20.51 -5.04 11.99
C LEU A 562 -19.25 -4.50 12.70
N GLY A 563 -18.24 -5.33 12.96
CA GLY A 563 -17.05 -4.93 13.70
C GLY A 563 -16.23 -3.82 13.03
N GLY A 564 -16.30 -3.71 11.70
CA GLY A 564 -15.67 -2.65 10.92
C GLY A 564 -16.38 -1.30 10.94
N THR A 565 -17.60 -1.23 11.51
CA THR A 565 -18.45 -0.02 11.44
C THR A 565 -17.81 1.18 12.13
N GLU A 566 -17.17 1.01 13.27
CA GLU A 566 -16.50 2.13 13.98
C GLU A 566 -15.39 2.75 13.12
N ASN A 567 -14.60 1.92 12.47
CA ASN A 567 -13.53 2.37 11.56
C ASN A 567 -14.13 3.02 10.30
N LEU A 568 -15.22 2.44 9.76
CA LEU A 568 -15.93 3.03 8.63
C LEU A 568 -16.47 4.43 8.95
N LEU A 569 -17.06 4.63 10.13
CA LEU A 569 -17.61 5.93 10.54
C LEU A 569 -16.55 6.99 10.75
N ARG A 570 -15.32 6.59 11.07
CA ARG A 570 -14.19 7.51 11.16
C ARG A 570 -13.76 8.01 9.76
N ASP A 571 -13.76 7.13 8.76
CA ASP A 571 -13.27 7.43 7.42
C ASP A 571 -14.39 7.96 6.50
N PHE A 572 -15.61 7.43 6.66
CA PHE A 572 -16.79 7.75 5.86
C PHE A 572 -18.00 7.95 6.76
N VAL A 573 -18.67 9.09 6.64
CA VAL A 573 -19.94 9.32 7.35
C VAL A 573 -21.09 9.03 6.40
N PRO A 574 -21.81 7.89 6.55
CA PRO A 574 -22.99 7.57 5.72
C PRO A 574 -24.11 8.58 5.95
N HIS A 575 -24.83 8.92 4.87
CA HIS A 575 -26.00 9.79 4.97
C HIS A 575 -27.21 9.10 5.62
N VAL A 576 -27.35 7.79 5.38
CA VAL A 576 -28.43 6.95 5.89
C VAL A 576 -27.82 5.72 6.54
N LEU A 577 -28.30 5.43 7.75
CA LEU A 577 -27.96 4.22 8.49
C LEU A 577 -29.24 3.40 8.66
N ILE A 578 -29.19 2.13 8.28
CA ILE A 578 -30.29 1.18 8.54
C ILE A 578 -29.73 0.11 9.49
N ASP A 579 -30.34 0.01 10.65
CA ASP A 579 -29.98 -0.97 11.66
C ASP A 579 -31.16 -1.87 11.99
N ASN A 580 -30.82 -3.12 12.32
CA ASN A 580 -31.76 -4.10 12.78
C ASN A 580 -32.27 -3.73 14.19
N SER A 581 -33.59 -3.64 14.35
CA SER A 581 -34.23 -3.30 15.64
C SER A 581 -34.15 -4.42 16.68
N ALA A 582 -33.72 -5.62 16.31
CA ALA A 582 -33.64 -6.75 17.21
C ALA A 582 -32.68 -6.46 18.39
N THR A 583 -33.14 -6.84 19.57
CA THR A 583 -32.31 -6.77 20.78
C THR A 583 -31.40 -7.96 20.83
N ASP A 584 -30.11 -7.71 20.64
CA ASP A 584 -29.07 -8.73 20.77
C ASP A 584 -28.20 -8.53 22.00
N ARG A 585 -27.36 -9.53 22.31
CA ARG A 585 -26.41 -9.50 23.41
C ARG A 585 -25.04 -8.92 23.03
N SER A 586 -24.87 -8.52 21.78
CA SER A 586 -23.60 -8.03 21.26
C SER A 586 -23.17 -6.72 21.93
N THR A 587 -21.98 -6.75 22.54
CA THR A 587 -21.37 -5.56 23.13
C THR A 587 -20.90 -4.59 22.06
N VAL A 588 -20.46 -5.10 20.92
CA VAL A 588 -20.01 -4.31 19.76
C VAL A 588 -21.19 -3.56 19.16
N HIS A 589 -22.34 -4.23 18.94
CA HIS A 589 -23.53 -3.61 18.41
C HIS A 589 -24.08 -2.50 19.33
N ARG A 590 -24.11 -2.74 20.65
CA ARG A 590 -24.51 -1.72 21.64
C ARG A 590 -23.61 -0.48 21.56
N ARG A 591 -22.30 -0.67 21.46
CA ARG A 591 -21.33 0.43 21.31
C ARG A 591 -21.57 1.21 20.02
N ILE A 592 -21.80 0.54 18.90
CA ILE A 592 -22.09 1.16 17.61
C ILE A 592 -23.38 2.00 17.69
N ARG A 593 -24.44 1.47 18.29
CA ARG A 593 -25.70 2.22 18.53
C ARG A 593 -25.50 3.46 19.41
N GLU A 594 -24.61 3.37 20.40
CA GLU A 594 -24.25 4.53 21.22
C GLU A 594 -23.52 5.59 20.42
N ILE A 595 -22.59 5.19 19.54
CA ILE A 595 -21.91 6.08 18.60
C ILE A 595 -22.91 6.78 17.70
N PHE A 596 -23.88 6.05 17.12
CA PHE A 596 -24.93 6.63 16.29
C PHE A 596 -25.75 7.70 17.01
N ARG A 597 -26.11 7.44 18.27
CA ARG A 597 -26.85 8.41 19.11
C ARG A 597 -26.02 9.64 19.44
N THR A 598 -24.78 9.44 19.83
CA THR A 598 -23.84 10.52 20.20
C THR A 598 -23.58 11.48 19.03
N HIS A 599 -23.35 10.93 17.85
CA HIS A 599 -23.11 11.72 16.64
C HIS A 599 -24.37 12.18 15.92
N ARG A 600 -25.58 11.89 16.46
CA ARG A 600 -26.88 12.25 15.87
C ARG A 600 -27.01 11.84 14.40
N LEU A 601 -26.51 10.65 14.06
CA LEU A 601 -26.59 10.13 12.70
C LEU A 601 -28.04 9.76 12.35
N ASN A 602 -28.39 9.86 11.07
CA ASN A 602 -29.75 9.54 10.60
C ASN A 602 -29.95 8.01 10.60
N LEU A 603 -30.46 7.49 11.72
CA LEU A 603 -30.68 6.06 11.92
C LEU A 603 -32.14 5.73 11.60
N LEU A 604 -32.35 4.88 10.61
CA LEU A 604 -33.63 4.30 10.23
C LEU A 604 -33.75 2.88 10.79
N THR A 605 -34.83 2.60 11.44
CA THR A 605 -35.18 1.25 11.89
C THR A 605 -36.29 0.72 11.00
N LEU A 606 -35.96 -0.24 10.14
CA LEU A 606 -36.92 -0.83 9.21
C LEU A 606 -37.44 -2.17 9.70
N LYS A 607 -38.65 -2.54 9.23
CA LYS A 607 -39.35 -3.77 9.54
C LYS A 607 -39.59 -4.59 8.28
N ALA A 608 -39.91 -5.86 8.45
CA ALA A 608 -40.31 -6.73 7.34
C ALA A 608 -41.50 -6.11 6.56
N GLY A 609 -41.37 -6.09 5.24
CA GLY A 609 -42.33 -5.48 4.33
C GLY A 609 -41.98 -4.06 3.90
N GLU A 610 -41.14 -3.34 4.61
CA GLU A 610 -40.77 -1.96 4.28
C GLU A 610 -39.72 -1.89 3.17
N ASN A 611 -39.81 -0.85 2.35
CA ASN A 611 -38.89 -0.59 1.24
C ASN A 611 -38.01 0.61 1.55
N PHE A 612 -36.81 0.60 0.99
CA PHE A 612 -35.87 1.74 1.01
C PHE A 612 -35.31 1.98 -0.38
N PRO A 613 -35.21 3.23 -0.82
CA PRO A 613 -34.60 3.56 -2.12
C PRO A 613 -33.08 3.59 -2.03
N ILE A 614 -32.41 3.01 -3.03
CA ILE A 614 -30.94 3.12 -3.23
C ILE A 614 -30.69 4.13 -4.34
N SER A 615 -31.40 4.00 -5.47
CA SER A 615 -31.35 4.91 -6.62
C SER A 615 -32.65 4.85 -7.39
N SER A 616 -32.75 5.57 -8.51
CA SER A 616 -33.92 5.47 -9.42
C SER A 616 -34.18 4.06 -9.97
N ASP A 617 -33.08 3.28 -10.16
CA ASP A 617 -33.13 1.97 -10.78
C ASP A 617 -33.00 0.81 -9.79
N VAL A 618 -32.70 1.11 -8.52
CA VAL A 618 -32.43 0.11 -7.48
C VAL A 618 -33.20 0.44 -6.21
N SER A 619 -33.98 -0.51 -5.74
CA SER A 619 -34.69 -0.43 -4.45
C SER A 619 -34.42 -1.68 -3.61
N GLY A 620 -34.36 -1.48 -2.30
CA GLY A 620 -34.27 -2.56 -1.32
C GLY A 620 -35.59 -2.77 -0.59
N ARG A 621 -35.91 -4.01 -0.24
CA ARG A 621 -37.00 -4.42 0.59
C ARG A 621 -36.52 -5.32 1.70
N ILE A 622 -36.92 -5.02 2.94
CA ILE A 622 -36.68 -5.90 4.08
C ILE A 622 -37.74 -7.00 4.08
N LEU A 623 -37.34 -8.26 4.05
CA LEU A 623 -38.25 -9.41 4.11
C LEU A 623 -38.35 -10.00 5.50
N PHE A 624 -37.32 -9.82 6.33
CA PHE A 624 -37.20 -10.39 7.68
C PHE A 624 -36.26 -9.50 8.55
N PRO A 625 -36.44 -9.43 9.89
CA PRO A 625 -37.41 -10.12 10.72
C PRO A 625 -38.77 -9.41 10.78
N PRO A 626 -39.87 -10.13 11.04
CA PRO A 626 -41.14 -9.52 11.42
C PRO A 626 -41.03 -8.90 12.83
N ALA A 627 -41.94 -7.94 13.14
CA ALA A 627 -41.79 -7.10 14.33
C ALA A 627 -41.74 -7.86 15.67
N ASP A 628 -42.39 -9.00 15.75
CA ASP A 628 -42.53 -9.80 16.97
C ASP A 628 -41.62 -11.05 17.00
N PHE A 629 -40.69 -11.13 16.06
CA PHE A 629 -39.80 -12.32 15.97
C PHE A 629 -38.65 -12.20 16.99
N THR A 630 -38.47 -13.26 17.74
CA THR A 630 -37.35 -13.42 18.66
C THR A 630 -36.65 -14.78 18.40
N ALA A 631 -35.36 -14.78 18.27
CA ALA A 631 -34.57 -16.00 18.12
C ALA A 631 -33.48 -16.06 19.19
N ALA A 632 -32.94 -17.27 19.40
CA ALA A 632 -31.88 -17.50 20.38
C ALA A 632 -30.51 -17.02 19.86
N SER A 633 -30.33 -17.02 18.54
CA SER A 633 -29.06 -16.66 17.87
C SER A 633 -29.21 -15.31 17.15
N ALA A 634 -28.11 -14.58 17.07
CA ALA A 634 -28.04 -13.32 16.31
C ALA A 634 -28.23 -13.58 14.81
N ASP A 635 -27.69 -14.66 14.28
CA ASP A 635 -27.80 -15.05 12.89
C ASP A 635 -29.25 -15.25 12.45
N ASP A 636 -30.07 -15.92 13.30
CA ASP A 636 -31.50 -16.11 13.05
C ASP A 636 -32.32 -14.82 13.16
N GLN A 637 -31.73 -13.72 13.59
CA GLN A 637 -32.35 -12.39 13.62
C GLN A 637 -31.81 -11.47 12.51
N ALA A 638 -30.92 -11.98 11.66
CA ALA A 638 -30.32 -11.17 10.60
C ALA A 638 -31.35 -10.63 9.61
N PHE A 639 -31.15 -9.40 9.11
CA PHE A 639 -31.93 -8.87 8.02
C PHE A 639 -31.82 -9.75 6.77
N VAL A 640 -32.98 -10.10 6.22
CA VAL A 640 -33.05 -10.64 4.87
C VAL A 640 -33.54 -9.53 3.95
N VAL A 641 -32.71 -9.19 2.98
CA VAL A 641 -32.90 -8.05 2.10
C VAL A 641 -33.04 -8.52 0.66
N GLN A 642 -34.12 -8.12 -0.02
CA GLN A 642 -34.25 -8.31 -1.46
C GLN A 642 -33.97 -6.98 -2.17
N LEU A 643 -32.96 -6.96 -3.03
CA LEU A 643 -32.70 -5.84 -3.93
C LEU A 643 -33.36 -6.11 -5.28
N SER A 644 -34.05 -5.11 -5.78
CA SER A 644 -34.66 -5.11 -7.11
C SER A 644 -33.86 -4.13 -7.99
N ILE A 645 -33.31 -4.65 -9.07
CA ILE A 645 -32.54 -3.89 -10.07
C ILE A 645 -33.24 -4.09 -11.40
N LYS A 646 -34.09 -3.14 -11.78
CA LYS A 646 -35.00 -3.29 -12.95
C LYS A 646 -35.80 -4.61 -12.84
N THR A 647 -35.52 -5.57 -13.70
CA THR A 647 -36.20 -6.89 -13.74
C THR A 647 -35.52 -7.97 -12.93
N THR A 648 -34.29 -7.74 -12.47
CA THR A 648 -33.47 -8.72 -11.74
C THR A 648 -33.60 -8.54 -10.24
N LYS A 649 -33.77 -9.62 -9.52
CA LYS A 649 -33.86 -9.64 -8.06
C LYS A 649 -32.70 -10.37 -7.44
N ILE A 650 -32.18 -9.83 -6.35
CA ILE A 650 -31.07 -10.41 -5.57
C ILE A 650 -31.55 -10.53 -4.13
N LEU A 651 -31.40 -11.72 -3.57
CA LEU A 651 -31.74 -12.01 -2.19
C LEU A 651 -30.47 -12.12 -1.35
N PHE A 652 -30.34 -11.29 -0.33
CA PHE A 652 -29.29 -11.34 0.68
C PHE A 652 -29.88 -11.93 1.94
N VAL A 653 -29.41 -13.09 2.36
CA VAL A 653 -29.91 -13.78 3.57
C VAL A 653 -28.93 -13.76 4.72
N SER A 654 -27.73 -13.12 4.53
CA SER A 654 -26.68 -13.09 5.55
C SER A 654 -26.39 -14.50 6.09
N ASP A 655 -26.18 -14.67 7.39
CA ASP A 655 -25.91 -15.95 8.05
C ASP A 655 -27.17 -16.65 8.57
N SER A 656 -28.33 -16.28 8.03
CA SER A 656 -29.62 -16.87 8.44
C SER A 656 -29.65 -18.39 8.33
N GLY A 657 -30.26 -19.03 9.35
CA GLY A 657 -30.43 -20.49 9.44
C GLY A 657 -31.80 -20.98 9.01
N CYS A 658 -32.05 -22.28 9.23
CA CYS A 658 -33.33 -22.92 8.89
C CYS A 658 -34.55 -22.32 9.61
N ALA A 659 -34.37 -21.71 10.78
CA ALA A 659 -35.48 -21.05 11.50
C ALA A 659 -35.98 -19.85 10.71
N THR A 660 -35.08 -19.01 10.22
CA THR A 660 -35.38 -17.86 9.35
C THR A 660 -36.00 -18.30 8.02
N GLU A 661 -35.46 -19.36 7.38
CA GLU A 661 -36.00 -19.90 6.13
C GLU A 661 -37.48 -20.35 6.29
N LYS A 662 -37.79 -21.07 7.37
CA LYS A 662 -39.17 -21.49 7.69
C LYS A 662 -40.08 -20.31 7.88
N SER A 663 -39.63 -19.27 8.58
CA SER A 663 -40.41 -18.04 8.78
C SER A 663 -40.66 -17.30 7.46
N LEU A 664 -39.64 -17.20 6.59
CA LEU A 664 -39.79 -16.59 5.26
C LEU A 664 -40.78 -17.35 4.38
N LEU A 665 -40.73 -18.68 4.37
CA LEU A 665 -41.63 -19.54 3.62
C LEU A 665 -43.09 -19.38 4.13
N ALA A 666 -43.29 -19.23 5.45
CA ALA A 666 -44.58 -19.03 6.05
C ALA A 666 -45.16 -17.62 5.77
N SER A 667 -44.33 -16.60 5.54
CA SER A 667 -44.75 -15.21 5.36
C SER A 667 -45.47 -14.92 4.04
N ARG A 668 -45.53 -15.88 3.11
CA ARG A 668 -46.04 -15.71 1.74
C ARG A 668 -45.43 -14.57 0.94
N SER A 669 -44.26 -14.08 1.33
CA SER A 669 -43.50 -13.08 0.59
C SER A 669 -42.95 -13.67 -0.71
N ASP A 670 -42.84 -12.86 -1.78
CA ASP A 670 -42.21 -13.29 -3.03
C ASP A 670 -40.67 -13.37 -2.83
N LEU A 671 -40.18 -14.58 -2.65
CA LEU A 671 -38.76 -14.87 -2.45
C LEU A 671 -38.01 -15.07 -3.77
N ARG A 672 -38.68 -15.14 -4.93
CA ARG A 672 -38.03 -15.40 -6.22
C ARG A 672 -36.94 -14.37 -6.48
N SER A 673 -35.75 -14.87 -6.75
CA SER A 673 -34.57 -14.03 -6.97
C SER A 673 -33.60 -14.74 -7.89
N ASP A 674 -32.99 -13.99 -8.83
CA ASP A 674 -32.04 -14.54 -9.79
C ASP A 674 -30.69 -14.89 -9.15
N VAL A 675 -30.31 -14.11 -8.12
CA VAL A 675 -29.09 -14.29 -7.36
C VAL A 675 -29.41 -14.42 -5.89
N LEU A 676 -28.82 -15.41 -5.24
CA LEU A 676 -28.86 -15.59 -3.79
C LEU A 676 -27.45 -15.33 -3.23
N VAL A 677 -27.33 -14.41 -2.29
CA VAL A 677 -26.09 -14.17 -1.52
C VAL A 677 -26.34 -14.65 -0.10
N LYS A 678 -25.54 -15.64 0.35
CA LYS A 678 -25.70 -16.25 1.67
C LYS A 678 -24.36 -16.39 2.39
N GLY A 679 -24.42 -16.27 3.70
CA GLY A 679 -23.34 -16.63 4.60
C GLY A 679 -23.47 -18.07 5.13
N GLN A 680 -22.70 -18.37 6.17
CA GLN A 680 -22.71 -19.66 6.83
C GLN A 680 -23.24 -19.51 8.26
N HIS A 681 -24.38 -20.13 8.54
CA HIS A 681 -24.94 -20.12 9.89
C HIS A 681 -24.03 -20.91 10.85
N HIS A 682 -23.89 -20.45 12.08
CA HIS A 682 -23.02 -21.08 13.09
C HIS A 682 -23.32 -22.59 13.34
N SER A 683 -24.55 -23.04 13.10
CA SER A 683 -24.89 -24.47 13.17
C SER A 683 -24.62 -25.24 11.87
N GLY A 684 -24.13 -24.60 10.83
CA GLY A 684 -23.87 -25.20 9.52
C GLY A 684 -25.11 -25.47 8.65
N ASN A 685 -26.32 -25.29 9.19
CA ASN A 685 -27.58 -25.64 8.51
C ASN A 685 -28.26 -24.43 7.90
N SER A 686 -28.09 -24.20 6.60
CA SER A 686 -28.86 -23.21 5.83
C SER A 686 -28.84 -23.53 4.34
N GLY A 687 -29.82 -22.99 3.60
CA GLY A 687 -30.01 -23.29 2.18
C GLY A 687 -30.75 -24.60 1.95
N SER A 688 -31.88 -24.81 2.67
CA SER A 688 -32.71 -26.02 2.53
C SER A 688 -33.30 -26.14 1.13
N ASP A 689 -33.59 -27.36 0.69
CA ASP A 689 -34.17 -27.65 -0.63
C ASP A 689 -35.46 -26.90 -0.87
N VAL A 690 -36.36 -26.86 0.13
CA VAL A 690 -37.63 -26.14 0.06
C VAL A 690 -37.43 -24.63 -0.12
N PHE A 691 -36.41 -24.08 0.55
CA PHE A 691 -36.06 -22.68 0.43
C PHE A 691 -35.49 -22.36 -0.96
N LEU A 692 -34.56 -23.19 -1.47
CA LEU A 692 -34.01 -23.05 -2.82
C LEU A 692 -35.10 -23.16 -3.90
N ASP A 693 -36.10 -24.04 -3.73
CA ASP A 693 -37.22 -24.18 -4.64
C ASP A 693 -38.16 -22.94 -4.64
N ALA A 694 -38.25 -22.24 -3.50
CA ALA A 694 -39.01 -20.99 -3.40
C ALA A 694 -38.25 -19.80 -4.01
N VAL A 695 -36.94 -19.70 -3.79
CA VAL A 695 -36.05 -18.64 -4.30
C VAL A 695 -35.79 -18.79 -5.80
N ARG A 696 -35.50 -19.99 -6.25
CA ARG A 696 -35.15 -20.37 -7.62
C ARG A 696 -33.94 -19.59 -8.17
N PRO A 697 -32.83 -19.54 -7.46
CA PRO A 697 -31.69 -18.76 -7.89
C PRO A 697 -31.03 -19.43 -9.10
N ARG A 698 -30.47 -18.61 -10.00
CA ARG A 698 -29.59 -19.06 -11.09
C ARG A 698 -28.13 -19.07 -10.68
N LEU A 699 -27.79 -18.20 -9.73
CA LEU A 699 -26.47 -18.07 -9.14
C LEU A 699 -26.60 -17.96 -7.62
N ILE A 700 -25.74 -18.70 -6.93
CA ILE A 700 -25.53 -18.53 -5.49
C ILE A 700 -24.11 -18.03 -5.27
N VAL A 701 -23.96 -16.94 -4.52
CA VAL A 701 -22.70 -16.46 -3.97
C VAL A 701 -22.68 -16.78 -2.49
N ALA A 702 -21.78 -17.68 -2.09
CA ALA A 702 -21.70 -18.15 -0.72
C ALA A 702 -20.41 -17.63 -0.06
N THR A 703 -20.55 -16.85 1.02
CA THR A 703 -19.39 -16.51 1.87
C THR A 703 -18.91 -17.79 2.54
N SER A 704 -17.63 -18.07 2.48
CA SER A 704 -17.03 -19.31 2.98
C SER A 704 -15.57 -19.09 3.28
N ARG A 705 -15.06 -19.81 4.29
CA ARG A 705 -13.65 -19.76 4.67
C ARG A 705 -13.15 -21.17 4.96
N ASP A 706 -11.92 -21.48 4.54
CA ASP A 706 -11.32 -22.80 4.75
C ASP A 706 -11.11 -23.17 6.23
N PHE A 707 -10.90 -22.17 7.08
CA PHE A 707 -10.67 -22.37 8.50
C PHE A 707 -11.26 -21.20 9.33
N PRO A 708 -11.96 -21.49 10.45
CA PRO A 708 -12.28 -22.81 11.00
C PRO A 708 -13.28 -23.59 10.14
N GLN A 709 -13.29 -24.91 10.23
CA GLN A 709 -14.11 -25.78 9.37
C GLN A 709 -15.63 -25.52 9.47
N GLN A 710 -16.07 -24.96 10.58
CA GLN A 710 -17.48 -24.58 10.82
C GLN A 710 -17.92 -23.42 9.89
N GLU A 711 -17.00 -22.59 9.45
CA GLU A 711 -17.21 -21.44 8.56
C GLU A 711 -17.12 -21.83 7.07
N ARG A 712 -16.83 -23.11 6.80
CA ARG A 712 -16.72 -23.63 5.44
C ARG A 712 -18.05 -24.19 4.98
N ILE A 713 -18.47 -23.81 3.79
CA ILE A 713 -19.61 -24.44 3.11
C ILE A 713 -19.33 -25.93 2.90
N SER A 714 -20.27 -26.80 3.29
CA SER A 714 -20.09 -28.24 3.14
C SER A 714 -20.03 -28.64 1.67
N ASP A 715 -19.12 -29.57 1.34
CA ASP A 715 -18.96 -30.06 -0.03
C ASP A 715 -20.21 -30.80 -0.50
N GLU A 716 -20.89 -31.50 0.43
CA GLU A 716 -22.18 -32.18 0.15
C GLU A 716 -23.28 -31.20 -0.29
N TRP A 717 -23.45 -30.10 0.43
CA TRP A 717 -24.43 -29.08 0.04
C TRP A 717 -24.04 -28.42 -1.29
N ALA A 718 -22.75 -28.19 -1.52
CA ALA A 718 -22.26 -27.66 -2.79
C ALA A 718 -22.56 -28.59 -3.97
N GLU A 719 -22.45 -29.90 -3.80
CA GLU A 719 -22.80 -30.88 -4.81
C GLU A 719 -24.32 -30.92 -5.06
N GLN A 720 -25.15 -30.87 -4.01
CA GLN A 720 -26.62 -30.78 -4.15
C GLN A 720 -27.05 -29.54 -4.94
N VAL A 721 -26.43 -28.38 -4.69
CA VAL A 721 -26.71 -27.13 -5.44
C VAL A 721 -26.32 -27.29 -6.91
N ARG A 722 -25.16 -27.87 -7.19
CA ARG A 722 -24.70 -28.12 -8.59
C ARG A 722 -25.61 -29.13 -9.32
N ALA A 723 -26.11 -30.14 -8.62
CA ALA A 723 -27.05 -31.12 -9.19
C ALA A 723 -28.39 -30.50 -9.61
N ARG A 724 -28.75 -29.32 -9.09
CA ARG A 724 -29.94 -28.53 -9.45
C ARG A 724 -29.70 -27.57 -10.62
N ASP A 725 -28.53 -27.63 -11.29
CA ASP A 725 -28.13 -26.70 -12.36
C ASP A 725 -28.03 -25.23 -11.89
N ILE A 726 -27.71 -25.03 -10.61
CA ILE A 726 -27.50 -23.71 -10.03
C ILE A 726 -26.01 -23.45 -10.00
N LYS A 727 -25.56 -22.32 -10.58
CA LYS A 727 -24.17 -21.90 -10.48
C LYS A 727 -23.85 -21.49 -9.04
N LEU A 728 -22.75 -22.05 -8.51
CA LEU A 728 -22.28 -21.74 -7.16
C LEU A 728 -20.88 -21.09 -7.22
N PHE A 729 -20.75 -19.90 -6.65
CA PHE A 729 -19.48 -19.26 -6.35
C PHE A 729 -19.24 -19.29 -4.83
N ARG A 730 -18.30 -20.12 -4.39
CA ARG A 730 -17.83 -20.20 -3.01
C ARG A 730 -16.64 -19.26 -2.86
N GLN A 731 -16.69 -18.32 -1.94
CA GLN A 731 -15.64 -17.30 -1.81
C GLN A 731 -14.28 -17.88 -1.38
N ASP A 732 -14.25 -18.99 -0.62
CA ASP A 732 -12.99 -19.71 -0.31
C ASP A 732 -12.24 -20.13 -1.59
N GLU A 733 -12.96 -20.47 -2.67
CA GLU A 733 -12.39 -20.86 -3.98
C GLU A 733 -12.28 -19.68 -4.96
N THR A 734 -13.26 -18.79 -4.98
CA THR A 734 -13.45 -17.79 -6.04
C THR A 734 -12.95 -16.40 -5.67
N GLY A 735 -12.69 -16.13 -4.37
CA GLY A 735 -12.48 -14.76 -3.89
C GLY A 735 -13.76 -13.92 -4.01
N ALA A 736 -13.60 -12.61 -4.05
CA ALA A 736 -14.70 -11.67 -4.25
C ALA A 736 -15.49 -11.95 -5.53
N VAL A 737 -16.77 -11.60 -5.54
CA VAL A 737 -17.64 -11.76 -6.72
C VAL A 737 -18.21 -10.41 -7.12
N GLU A 738 -17.99 -10.01 -8.37
CA GLU A 738 -18.51 -8.81 -8.97
C GLU A 738 -19.73 -9.14 -9.84
N LEU A 739 -20.85 -8.49 -9.56
CA LEU A 739 -22.10 -8.59 -10.31
C LEU A 739 -22.31 -7.27 -11.07
N GLU A 740 -22.32 -7.32 -12.40
CA GLU A 740 -22.58 -6.18 -13.28
C GLU A 740 -23.97 -6.32 -13.91
N PHE A 741 -24.83 -5.31 -13.70
CA PHE A 741 -26.21 -5.30 -14.21
C PHE A 741 -26.28 -4.34 -15.39
N GLY A 742 -26.59 -4.89 -16.57
CA GLY A 742 -26.91 -4.14 -17.76
C GLY A 742 -28.41 -3.81 -17.84
N GLU A 743 -28.88 -3.38 -19.04
CA GLU A 743 -30.28 -3.09 -19.25
C GLU A 743 -31.14 -4.34 -19.35
N ARG A 744 -30.64 -5.42 -19.92
CA ARG A 744 -31.36 -6.68 -20.15
C ARG A 744 -30.66 -7.91 -19.64
N GLU A 745 -29.35 -7.81 -19.43
CA GLU A 745 -28.49 -8.91 -19.04
C GLU A 745 -27.66 -8.52 -17.82
N TRP A 746 -27.31 -9.50 -17.02
CA TRP A 746 -26.35 -9.34 -15.96
C TRP A 746 -25.27 -10.42 -16.03
N GLN A 747 -24.11 -10.12 -15.51
CA GLN A 747 -23.00 -11.06 -15.41
C GLN A 747 -22.40 -11.04 -14.01
N ALA A 748 -21.88 -12.19 -13.61
CA ALA A 748 -21.12 -12.36 -12.38
C ALA A 748 -19.70 -12.80 -12.72
N ARG A 749 -18.70 -12.19 -12.11
CA ARG A 749 -17.30 -12.51 -12.29
C ARG A 749 -16.67 -12.86 -10.94
N ALA A 750 -16.07 -14.03 -10.85
CA ALA A 750 -15.22 -14.43 -9.73
C ALA A 750 -13.85 -13.78 -9.86
N TYR A 751 -13.37 -13.12 -8.81
CA TYR A 751 -12.13 -12.33 -8.86
C TYR A 751 -10.87 -13.21 -8.99
N LEU A 752 -10.77 -14.26 -8.16
CA LEU A 752 -9.58 -15.10 -8.09
C LEU A 752 -9.42 -16.03 -9.28
N THR A 753 -10.52 -16.66 -9.71
CA THR A 753 -10.52 -17.65 -10.81
C THR A 753 -10.73 -17.01 -12.19
N GLY A 754 -11.22 -15.77 -12.24
CA GLY A 754 -11.60 -15.09 -13.47
C GLY A 754 -12.83 -15.67 -14.17
N GLU A 755 -13.52 -16.64 -13.54
CA GLU A 755 -14.70 -17.29 -14.09
C GLU A 755 -15.85 -16.29 -14.24
N ILE A 756 -16.57 -16.34 -15.38
CA ILE A 756 -17.67 -15.46 -15.68
C ILE A 756 -18.93 -16.29 -15.89
N PHE A 757 -20.00 -15.97 -15.15
CA PHE A 757 -21.33 -16.45 -15.37
C PHE A 757 -22.19 -15.34 -16.01
N ARG A 758 -22.92 -15.64 -17.06
CA ARG A 758 -23.81 -14.69 -17.73
C ARG A 758 -25.24 -15.15 -17.66
N SER A 759 -26.16 -14.22 -17.36
CA SER A 759 -27.57 -14.52 -17.49
C SER A 759 -27.88 -14.62 -18.97
N ALA A 760 -28.14 -15.81 -19.48
CA ALA A 760 -28.69 -15.95 -20.83
C ALA A 760 -30.09 -15.32 -20.85
N ASN A 761 -30.43 -14.57 -21.92
CA ASN A 761 -31.81 -14.08 -22.13
C ASN A 761 -32.76 -15.29 -22.22
N ARG A 762 -33.79 -15.29 -21.43
CA ARG A 762 -34.97 -16.13 -21.69
C ARG A 762 -35.92 -15.42 -22.61
#